data_1c38aed9413d65369e87b65f071530f2
#
_entry.id   1c38aed9413d65369e87b65f071530f2
#
_cell.length_a   1.000
_cell.length_b   1.000
_cell.length_c   1.000
_cell.angle_alpha   90.00
_cell.angle_beta   90.00
_cell.angle_gamma   90.00
#
_symmetry.space_group_name_H-M   'P 1'
#
loop_
_entity.id
_entity.type
_entity.pdbx_description
1 polymer ?
#
loop_
_entity_poly.entity_id
_entity_poly.type
_entity_poly.pdbx_seq_one_letter_code
_entity_poly.pdbx_strand_id
1 'polypeptide(L)'
;MLTACALSAIGTWSAWGQFPADHFDKIEPSAAIELPGTERLSVQGDIASELVAGVDRFLLKQIESSIQTRESSWPKPTPTGGSYTEEIEKLRAQYAQSIGLIDPRIEASEWILERSLPKNLQDMARKESSGESLGRAGLASDETLRIERVRWPVLEGWEASGLLLIPKQIRFGAVLVPDASQMPENLCGVGPGSSTDGLALARAGGLVVIPQVASRHREARQGRAVMTDQEYLYRSAFVLGRHLLGYHVHQNMSAVDLLKKTIPDRPVLVAGWGEGGWIALATGASDPRIDATIVSGHFGPRENVWSEPIHRNVQGLLNQFGDAQLAALIAPRLLVVDPVPGPSVQIAGDGGAPGVLQGPQAAQARSEFDRAERMLAQWDLQNRLDWIEPTDQASNPQASISDRAIATAIGKLDRDRLDPANISSMRTPMAQDDWGMIRSAESRRLEWLAGLDRWQQRKLDLIQYERDAHWKNLDTSTPEKFAQSVEPYRDEFRHQIIGHWDLEKKPLAPRTRLVYEREKWRGYEVVLDVFDDVIAYGVLLVPKSTEPILNRPCVVFQHGLEGRPTDTIVKDHPAYHDVSAQLAEQGYVVFAPQNLYLFTDRFRTLPEYCLSICSADFNDWVWKNASTSAPYSYVWTMEYEIFEFDLGRKFNYAEMATLIAPRPFMVERGHFDGVAPDERVGLEFAKVRRMYSARLGIPERTSIEWFNGPHTIHGIGTFEFLKTHLLPASP
;
A
#
# COMPACT_ATOMS: atom_id res chain seq x y z
N MET A 1 38.21 24.70 4.41
CA MET A 1 37.34 25.85 4.68
C MET A 1 36.68 26.28 3.37
N LEU A 2 35.74 25.48 2.85
CA LEU A 2 34.91 25.74 1.67
C LEU A 2 34.00 24.50 1.39
N THR A 3 33.17 24.11 2.39
CA THR A 3 32.19 23.02 2.24
C THR A 3 31.08 23.16 3.29
N ALA A 4 30.48 24.33 3.42
CA ALA A 4 29.43 24.58 4.40
C ALA A 4 28.40 25.65 3.96
N CYS A 5 28.11 25.78 2.66
CA CYS A 5 27.12 26.76 2.17
C CYS A 5 26.13 26.24 1.13
N ALA A 6 25.94 24.92 1.02
CA ALA A 6 24.96 24.35 0.04
C ALA A 6 23.82 23.51 0.69
N LEU A 7 23.69 23.52 2.02
CA LEU A 7 22.71 22.69 2.75
C LEU A 7 21.61 23.48 3.46
N SER A 8 21.48 24.77 3.24
CA SER A 8 20.45 25.61 3.91
C SER A 8 19.29 26.08 3.04
N ALA A 9 19.14 25.54 1.82
CA ALA A 9 18.02 25.90 0.92
C ALA A 9 16.98 24.78 0.69
N ILE A 10 17.07 23.65 1.41
CA ILE A 10 16.08 22.56 1.38
C ILE A 10 15.36 22.45 2.74
N GLY A 11 15.41 23.50 3.52
CA GLY A 11 14.63 23.64 4.73
C GLY A 11 13.26 24.23 4.42
N THR A 12 12.23 23.48 4.79
CA THR A 12 10.85 23.96 4.99
C THR A 12 9.96 24.16 3.75
N TRP A 13 9.56 23.06 3.10
CA TRP A 13 8.31 23.05 2.35
C TRP A 13 7.05 22.99 3.26
N SER A 14 7.21 22.87 4.56
CA SER A 14 6.15 22.99 5.56
C SER A 14 5.77 24.44 5.90
N ALA A 15 6.25 25.43 5.16
CA ALA A 15 5.96 26.86 5.42
C ALA A 15 5.07 27.51 4.35
N TRP A 16 4.22 26.78 3.68
CA TRP A 16 2.99 27.38 3.15
C TRP A 16 2.06 27.59 4.35
N GLY A 17 2.48 28.51 5.21
CA GLY A 17 1.70 28.95 6.34
C GLY A 17 0.31 29.29 5.84
N GLN A 18 -0.73 28.80 6.54
CA GLN A 18 -2.08 29.26 6.41
C GLN A 18 -2.04 30.76 6.15
N PHE A 19 -2.30 31.19 4.89
CA PHE A 19 -2.66 32.56 4.68
C PHE A 19 -3.93 32.77 5.50
N PRO A 20 -3.96 33.75 6.41
CA PRO A 20 -5.14 33.96 7.23
C PRO A 20 -6.33 34.06 6.29
N ALA A 21 -7.35 33.27 6.55
CA ALA A 21 -8.59 33.25 5.79
C ALA A 21 -9.31 34.65 5.78
N ASP A 22 -8.74 35.62 6.44
CA ASP A 22 -9.36 36.92 6.83
C ASP A 22 -9.04 38.09 5.90
N HIS A 23 -8.33 37.85 4.78
CA HIS A 23 -8.03 38.98 3.84
C HIS A 23 -9.08 39.19 2.73
N PHE A 24 -10.27 38.64 2.91
CA PHE A 24 -11.34 38.81 1.93
C PHE A 24 -12.50 39.63 2.49
N ASP A 25 -12.91 40.61 1.73
CA ASP A 25 -14.23 41.25 1.85
C ASP A 25 -15.31 40.19 1.50
N LYS A 26 -15.45 39.14 2.32
CA LYS A 26 -16.60 38.25 2.22
C LYS A 26 -17.85 39.00 2.63
N ILE A 27 -18.92 38.82 1.86
CA ILE A 27 -20.24 39.32 2.24
C ILE A 27 -20.69 38.56 3.50
N GLU A 28 -21.16 39.30 4.50
CA GLU A 28 -21.72 38.70 5.71
C GLU A 28 -22.78 37.65 5.38
N PRO A 29 -22.77 36.48 6.00
CA PRO A 29 -23.71 35.39 5.70
C PRO A 29 -25.19 35.76 5.87
N SER A 30 -25.50 36.76 6.65
CA SER A 30 -26.88 37.23 6.88
C SER A 30 -27.50 37.93 5.66
N ALA A 31 -26.68 38.41 4.72
CA ALA A 31 -27.09 39.05 3.49
C ALA A 31 -26.97 38.13 2.26
N ALA A 32 -26.74 36.85 2.48
CA ALA A 32 -26.42 35.93 1.39
C ALA A 32 -27.59 35.74 0.42
N ILE A 33 -27.33 36.04 -0.86
CA ILE A 33 -28.23 35.84 -1.98
C ILE A 33 -27.84 34.54 -2.65
N GLU A 34 -28.82 33.68 -2.91
CA GLU A 34 -28.61 32.45 -3.67
C GLU A 34 -28.52 32.75 -5.18
N LEU A 35 -27.86 31.85 -5.90
CA LEU A 35 -27.87 31.85 -7.36
C LEU A 35 -29.29 31.47 -7.84
N PRO A 36 -29.87 32.16 -8.79
CA PRO A 36 -31.20 31.81 -9.30
C PRO A 36 -31.31 30.36 -9.77
N GLY A 37 -32.33 29.64 -9.30
CA GLY A 37 -32.54 28.22 -9.60
C GLY A 37 -31.87 27.29 -8.60
N THR A 38 -31.31 27.78 -7.51
CA THR A 38 -30.75 27.00 -6.42
C THR A 38 -31.41 27.29 -5.09
N GLU A 39 -31.23 26.44 -4.10
CA GLU A 39 -31.66 26.72 -2.73
C GLU A 39 -30.57 27.50 -1.97
N ARG A 40 -31.02 28.15 -0.87
CA ARG A 40 -30.08 28.89 -0.01
C ARG A 40 -29.17 27.95 0.77
N LEU A 41 -27.85 28.14 0.69
CA LEU A 41 -26.86 27.45 1.49
C LEU A 41 -26.85 27.97 2.93
N SER A 42 -27.34 27.17 3.87
CA SER A 42 -27.47 27.51 5.30
C SER A 42 -26.36 26.95 6.17
N VAL A 43 -25.52 26.00 5.62
CA VAL A 43 -24.43 25.39 6.36
C VAL A 43 -23.43 26.44 6.83
N GLN A 44 -23.09 26.40 8.12
CA GLN A 44 -22.14 27.29 8.77
C GLN A 44 -20.83 26.52 9.05
N GLY A 45 -19.74 27.27 9.26
CA GLY A 45 -18.43 26.68 9.58
C GLY A 45 -17.63 26.28 8.34
N ASP A 46 -16.66 25.39 8.54
CA ASP A 46 -15.77 24.90 7.48
C ASP A 46 -16.41 23.75 6.69
N ILE A 47 -17.01 24.09 5.55
CA ILE A 47 -17.69 23.11 4.67
C ILE A 47 -16.70 22.07 4.10
N ALA A 48 -15.43 22.45 3.93
CA ALA A 48 -14.41 21.52 3.45
C ALA A 48 -14.14 20.41 4.48
N SER A 49 -14.07 20.73 5.78
CA SER A 49 -13.96 19.73 6.84
C SER A 49 -15.21 18.84 6.92
N GLU A 50 -16.41 19.38 6.70
CA GLU A 50 -17.64 18.58 6.66
C GLU A 50 -17.67 17.62 5.44
N LEU A 51 -17.14 18.06 4.29
CA LEU A 51 -16.98 17.21 3.12
C LEU A 51 -16.07 15.99 3.44
N VAL A 52 -14.90 16.21 4.06
CA VAL A 52 -13.98 15.13 4.46
C VAL A 52 -14.65 14.20 5.47
N ALA A 53 -15.28 14.76 6.51
CA ALA A 53 -15.99 13.95 7.53
C ALA A 53 -17.15 13.15 6.94
N GLY A 54 -17.83 13.69 5.93
CA GLY A 54 -18.90 13.00 5.22
C GLY A 54 -18.41 11.82 4.41
N VAL A 55 -17.30 11.98 3.70
CA VAL A 55 -16.65 10.89 2.95
C VAL A 55 -16.18 9.79 3.91
N ASP A 56 -15.58 10.16 5.05
CA ASP A 56 -15.15 9.21 6.09
C ASP A 56 -16.34 8.35 6.57
N ARG A 57 -17.47 8.98 6.95
CA ARG A 57 -18.68 8.26 7.36
C ARG A 57 -19.20 7.32 6.27
N PHE A 58 -19.19 7.78 5.02
CA PHE A 58 -19.62 6.97 3.87
C PHE A 58 -18.77 5.71 3.72
N LEU A 59 -17.43 5.86 3.75
CA LEU A 59 -16.49 4.77 3.56
C LEU A 59 -16.56 3.74 4.68
N LEU A 60 -16.68 4.17 5.93
CA LEU A 60 -16.85 3.26 7.07
C LEU A 60 -18.12 2.42 6.91
N LYS A 61 -19.23 3.01 6.43
CA LYS A 61 -20.46 2.23 6.10
C LYS A 61 -20.23 1.22 4.99
N GLN A 62 -19.45 1.57 3.94
CA GLN A 62 -19.12 0.64 2.87
C GLN A 62 -18.27 -0.52 3.39
N ILE A 63 -17.28 -0.26 4.24
CA ILE A 63 -16.46 -1.29 4.88
C ILE A 63 -17.33 -2.23 5.70
N GLU A 64 -18.23 -1.71 6.54
CA GLU A 64 -19.14 -2.52 7.34
C GLU A 64 -20.06 -3.40 6.46
N SER A 65 -20.65 -2.84 5.41
CA SER A 65 -21.53 -3.58 4.49
C SER A 65 -20.79 -4.66 3.70
N SER A 66 -19.49 -4.51 3.49
CA SER A 66 -18.65 -5.48 2.77
C SER A 66 -18.60 -6.85 3.44
N ILE A 67 -18.85 -6.93 4.76
CA ILE A 67 -18.93 -8.19 5.52
C ILE A 67 -19.98 -9.12 4.89
N GLN A 68 -21.20 -8.60 4.74
CA GLN A 68 -22.31 -9.38 4.21
C GLN A 68 -22.06 -9.73 2.73
N THR A 69 -21.47 -8.82 1.96
CA THR A 69 -21.14 -9.04 0.56
C THR A 69 -20.16 -10.20 0.40
N ARG A 70 -19.08 -10.23 1.20
CA ARG A 70 -18.10 -11.33 1.20
C ARG A 70 -18.72 -12.68 1.58
N GLU A 71 -19.58 -12.71 2.61
CA GLU A 71 -20.24 -13.95 3.01
C GLU A 71 -21.23 -14.46 1.94
N SER A 72 -21.99 -13.56 1.32
CA SER A 72 -22.99 -13.92 0.32
C SER A 72 -22.39 -14.39 -0.99
N SER A 73 -21.25 -13.83 -1.37
CA SER A 73 -20.51 -14.17 -2.60
C SER A 73 -19.65 -15.44 -2.49
N TRP A 74 -19.46 -15.97 -1.28
CA TRP A 74 -18.66 -17.17 -1.07
C TRP A 74 -19.30 -18.40 -1.75
N PRO A 75 -18.52 -19.27 -2.42
CA PRO A 75 -19.05 -20.44 -3.10
C PRO A 75 -19.85 -21.36 -2.18
N LYS A 76 -21.00 -21.83 -2.67
CA LYS A 76 -21.87 -22.78 -1.97
C LYS A 76 -21.95 -24.08 -2.77
N PRO A 77 -22.05 -25.25 -2.13
CA PRO A 77 -22.22 -26.49 -2.84
C PRO A 77 -23.53 -26.47 -3.66
N THR A 78 -23.45 -26.88 -4.91
CA THR A 78 -24.61 -27.02 -5.80
C THR A 78 -24.66 -28.44 -6.34
N PRO A 79 -25.84 -28.98 -6.69
CA PRO A 79 -25.98 -30.37 -7.16
C PRO A 79 -25.17 -30.66 -8.44
N THR A 80 -24.85 -29.63 -9.23
CA THR A 80 -24.10 -29.72 -10.50
C THR A 80 -22.77 -28.98 -10.43
N GLY A 81 -22.39 -28.48 -9.25
CA GLY A 81 -21.17 -27.69 -9.05
C GLY A 81 -19.92 -28.56 -8.95
N GLY A 82 -18.75 -27.89 -9.06
CA GLY A 82 -17.45 -28.52 -8.86
C GLY A 82 -17.20 -28.92 -7.41
N SER A 83 -16.08 -29.60 -7.19
CA SER A 83 -15.58 -29.88 -5.85
C SER A 83 -15.16 -28.59 -5.14
N TYR A 84 -15.15 -28.60 -3.81
CA TYR A 84 -14.64 -27.46 -3.03
C TYR A 84 -13.27 -26.98 -3.50
N THR A 85 -12.37 -27.93 -3.77
CA THR A 85 -10.99 -27.64 -4.22
C THR A 85 -10.95 -26.86 -5.54
N GLU A 86 -11.83 -27.21 -6.50
CA GLU A 86 -11.89 -26.52 -7.79
C GLU A 86 -12.40 -25.07 -7.68
N GLU A 87 -13.43 -24.85 -6.84
CA GLU A 87 -13.94 -23.49 -6.61
C GLU A 87 -12.94 -22.61 -5.83
N ILE A 88 -12.29 -23.17 -4.84
CA ILE A 88 -11.29 -22.46 -4.02
C ILE A 88 -10.02 -22.13 -4.80
N GLU A 89 -9.61 -22.92 -5.78
CA GLU A 89 -8.41 -22.63 -6.57
C GLU A 89 -8.52 -21.32 -7.36
N LYS A 90 -9.71 -21.02 -7.88
CA LYS A 90 -9.97 -19.72 -8.57
C LYS A 90 -9.82 -18.55 -7.59
N LEU A 91 -10.40 -18.68 -6.38
CA LEU A 91 -10.32 -17.66 -5.34
C LEU A 91 -8.89 -17.49 -4.81
N ARG A 92 -8.13 -18.59 -4.69
CA ARG A 92 -6.72 -18.55 -4.32
C ARG A 92 -5.89 -17.77 -5.34
N ALA A 93 -6.14 -17.97 -6.64
CA ALA A 93 -5.49 -17.19 -7.70
C ALA A 93 -5.84 -15.69 -7.62
N GLN A 94 -7.11 -15.35 -7.35
CA GLN A 94 -7.54 -13.96 -7.15
C GLN A 94 -6.89 -13.35 -5.91
N TYR A 95 -6.83 -14.09 -4.79
CA TYR A 95 -6.14 -13.64 -3.58
C TYR A 95 -4.64 -13.41 -3.84
N ALA A 96 -3.98 -14.34 -4.52
CA ALA A 96 -2.58 -14.18 -4.90
C ALA A 96 -2.34 -12.90 -5.71
N GLN A 97 -3.22 -12.62 -6.68
CA GLN A 97 -3.16 -11.38 -7.46
C GLN A 97 -3.38 -10.14 -6.59
N SER A 98 -4.37 -10.16 -5.67
CA SER A 98 -4.68 -8.99 -4.81
C SER A 98 -3.54 -8.63 -3.86
N ILE A 99 -2.76 -9.61 -3.38
CA ILE A 99 -1.58 -9.35 -2.55
C ILE A 99 -0.29 -9.09 -3.36
N GLY A 100 -0.39 -8.99 -4.69
CA GLY A 100 0.76 -8.73 -5.57
C GLY A 100 1.72 -9.90 -5.74
N LEU A 101 1.23 -11.15 -5.58
CA LEU A 101 1.99 -12.38 -5.79
C LEU A 101 2.03 -12.75 -7.28
N ILE A 102 2.60 -11.86 -8.10
CA ILE A 102 2.51 -11.90 -9.57
C ILE A 102 3.84 -12.18 -10.26
N ASP A 103 4.96 -12.07 -9.55
CA ASP A 103 6.28 -12.31 -10.12
C ASP A 103 6.62 -13.82 -10.10
N PRO A 104 7.28 -14.36 -11.15
CA PRO A 104 7.69 -15.74 -11.19
C PRO A 104 8.79 -16.01 -10.15
N ARG A 105 8.57 -17.01 -9.28
CA ARG A 105 9.61 -17.44 -8.36
C ARG A 105 10.70 -18.20 -9.13
N ILE A 106 11.93 -18.11 -8.61
CA ILE A 106 13.03 -18.96 -9.07
C ILE A 106 12.92 -20.32 -8.39
N GLU A 107 13.14 -21.38 -9.15
CA GLU A 107 13.29 -22.71 -8.58
C GLU A 107 14.58 -22.78 -7.74
N ALA A 108 14.40 -22.79 -6.42
CA ALA A 108 15.51 -22.90 -5.50
C ALA A 108 16.10 -24.34 -5.53
N SER A 109 17.40 -24.47 -5.77
CA SER A 109 18.08 -25.76 -5.84
C SER A 109 18.53 -26.27 -4.47
N GLU A 110 19.02 -25.37 -3.61
CA GLU A 110 19.61 -25.71 -2.31
C GLU A 110 19.63 -24.49 -1.37
N TRP A 111 19.81 -24.74 -0.08
CA TRP A 111 20.09 -23.73 0.93
C TRP A 111 21.52 -23.22 0.77
N ILE A 112 21.70 -21.91 0.75
CA ILE A 112 23.02 -21.26 0.78
C ILE A 112 23.40 -21.05 2.23
N LEU A 113 24.29 -21.91 2.76
CA LEU A 113 24.75 -21.81 4.13
C LEU A 113 25.78 -20.67 4.27
N GLU A 114 25.58 -19.77 5.21
CA GLU A 114 26.57 -18.76 5.55
C GLU A 114 27.56 -19.33 6.56
N ARG A 115 28.86 -19.12 6.31
CA ARG A 115 29.89 -19.52 7.26
C ARG A 115 29.83 -18.62 8.49
N SER A 116 29.69 -19.21 9.67
CA SER A 116 29.87 -18.49 10.94
C SER A 116 31.34 -18.12 11.13
N LEU A 117 31.61 -16.90 11.62
CA LEU A 117 32.96 -16.51 12.03
C LEU A 117 33.32 -17.27 13.30
N PRO A 118 34.58 -17.76 13.45
CA PRO A 118 35.05 -18.41 14.69
C PRO A 118 34.95 -17.45 15.89
N LYS A 119 34.68 -17.97 17.08
CA LYS A 119 34.55 -17.20 18.33
C LYS A 119 35.78 -16.35 18.66
N ASN A 120 36.97 -16.70 18.14
CA ASN A 120 38.21 -16.01 18.43
C ASN A 120 39.12 -15.95 17.18
N LEU A 121 39.53 -14.73 16.80
CA LEU A 121 40.47 -14.50 15.70
C LEU A 121 41.82 -15.23 15.88
N GLN A 122 42.24 -15.52 17.14
CA GLN A 122 43.44 -16.31 17.43
C GLN A 122 43.26 -17.80 17.05
N ASP A 123 42.04 -18.34 17.12
CA ASP A 123 41.74 -19.70 16.67
C ASP A 123 41.75 -19.82 15.15
N MET A 124 41.45 -18.72 14.43
CA MET A 124 41.60 -18.71 12.95
C MET A 124 43.07 -18.85 12.54
N ALA A 125 43.95 -18.03 13.15
CA ALA A 125 45.37 -18.10 12.81
C ALA A 125 46.01 -19.41 13.18
N ARG A 126 45.56 -20.13 14.23
CA ARG A 126 46.00 -21.49 14.57
C ARG A 126 45.49 -22.54 13.63
N LYS A 127 44.22 -22.47 13.17
CA LYS A 127 43.63 -23.46 12.25
C LYS A 127 44.14 -23.30 10.82
N GLU A 128 44.42 -22.08 10.36
CA GLU A 128 45.08 -21.86 9.07
C GLU A 128 46.50 -22.44 9.05
N SER A 129 47.21 -22.41 10.19
CA SER A 129 48.54 -22.97 10.29
C SER A 129 48.58 -24.48 10.45
N SER A 130 47.49 -25.14 10.84
CA SER A 130 47.40 -26.58 11.02
C SER A 130 46.84 -27.33 9.82
N GLY A 131 46.43 -26.66 8.76
CA GLY A 131 45.82 -27.31 7.58
C GLY A 131 44.49 -28.01 7.85
N GLU A 132 43.91 -27.84 9.04
CA GLU A 132 42.58 -28.33 9.35
C GLU A 132 41.54 -27.52 8.58
N SER A 133 40.76 -28.22 7.76
CA SER A 133 39.54 -27.63 7.16
C SER A 133 38.73 -26.92 8.24
N LEU A 134 38.51 -25.60 8.08
CA LEU A 134 37.56 -24.86 8.89
C LEU A 134 36.22 -25.59 8.79
N GLY A 135 35.96 -26.49 9.74
CA GLY A 135 34.71 -27.25 9.79
C GLY A 135 33.52 -26.30 9.74
N ARG A 136 32.46 -26.69 9.08
CA ARG A 136 31.16 -26.01 9.07
C ARG A 136 30.65 -25.88 10.51
N ALA A 137 31.15 -24.87 11.24
CA ALA A 137 30.62 -24.58 12.54
C ALA A 137 29.29 -23.85 12.31
N GLY A 138 28.17 -24.44 12.69
CA GLY A 138 26.87 -23.79 12.72
C GLY A 138 26.89 -22.53 13.59
N LEU A 139 25.84 -21.69 13.50
CA LEU A 139 25.68 -20.51 14.34
C LEU A 139 25.61 -20.92 15.83
N ALA A 140 24.85 -21.98 16.12
CA ALA A 140 24.70 -22.58 17.43
C ALA A 140 24.42 -24.08 17.33
N SER A 141 24.76 -24.85 18.36
CA SER A 141 24.41 -26.28 18.44
C SER A 141 24.38 -26.75 19.87
N ASP A 142 23.47 -27.66 20.18
CA ASP A 142 23.43 -28.46 21.39
C ASP A 142 23.34 -29.96 21.06
N GLU A 143 23.03 -30.78 22.06
CA GLU A 143 22.88 -32.25 21.85
C GLU A 143 21.65 -32.61 21.02
N THR A 144 20.69 -31.69 20.81
CA THR A 144 19.40 -31.95 20.17
C THR A 144 19.29 -31.41 18.76
N LEU A 145 19.89 -30.24 18.47
CA LEU A 145 19.74 -29.54 17.19
C LEU A 145 20.98 -28.68 16.86
N ARG A 146 21.03 -28.27 15.59
CA ARG A 146 22.01 -27.32 15.05
C ARG A 146 21.27 -26.16 14.39
N ILE A 147 21.76 -24.93 14.55
CA ILE A 147 21.24 -23.73 13.94
C ILE A 147 22.26 -23.20 12.93
N GLU A 148 21.81 -22.98 11.71
CA GLU A 148 22.60 -22.43 10.60
C GLU A 148 22.02 -21.11 10.13
N ARG A 149 22.87 -20.20 9.65
CA ARG A 149 22.43 -19.06 8.86
C ARG A 149 22.30 -19.49 7.42
N VAL A 150 21.18 -19.08 6.80
CA VAL A 150 20.87 -19.47 5.43
C VAL A 150 20.37 -18.28 4.61
N ARG A 151 20.66 -18.35 3.31
CA ARG A 151 20.02 -17.58 2.27
C ARG A 151 19.39 -18.53 1.26
N TRP A 152 18.41 -18.06 0.53
CA TRP A 152 17.81 -18.82 -0.56
C TRP A 152 17.24 -17.89 -1.63
N PRO A 153 17.28 -18.24 -2.93
CA PRO A 153 16.71 -17.46 -3.99
C PRO A 153 15.19 -17.44 -3.91
N VAL A 154 14.61 -16.27 -4.19
CA VAL A 154 13.14 -16.07 -4.18
C VAL A 154 12.67 -15.61 -5.55
N LEU A 155 13.16 -14.45 -6.00
CA LEU A 155 12.89 -13.86 -7.30
C LEU A 155 14.22 -13.59 -8.00
N GLU A 156 14.20 -13.42 -9.32
CA GLU A 156 15.43 -13.15 -10.07
C GLU A 156 16.17 -11.94 -9.50
N GLY A 157 17.33 -12.21 -8.90
CA GLY A 157 18.22 -11.22 -8.27
C GLY A 157 17.75 -10.71 -6.91
N TRP A 158 16.84 -11.43 -6.23
CA TRP A 158 16.55 -11.24 -4.82
C TRP A 158 16.57 -12.56 -4.07
N GLU A 159 17.30 -12.58 -2.97
CA GLU A 159 17.44 -13.70 -2.04
C GLU A 159 16.83 -13.33 -0.70
N ALA A 160 16.11 -14.26 -0.10
CA ALA A 160 15.75 -14.22 1.30
C ALA A 160 16.90 -14.70 2.19
N SER A 161 16.85 -14.37 3.46
CA SER A 161 17.79 -14.81 4.47
C SER A 161 17.09 -15.14 5.79
N GLY A 162 17.73 -15.94 6.63
CA GLY A 162 17.16 -16.33 7.91
C GLY A 162 18.00 -17.36 8.65
N LEU A 163 17.32 -18.12 9.52
CA LEU A 163 17.90 -19.24 10.25
C LEU A 163 17.29 -20.56 9.78
N LEU A 164 18.09 -21.63 9.77
CA LEU A 164 17.66 -23.01 9.57
C LEU A 164 18.02 -23.81 10.81
N LEU A 165 17.00 -24.31 11.52
CA LEU A 165 17.15 -25.16 12.70
C LEU A 165 17.01 -26.62 12.26
N ILE A 166 18.04 -27.40 12.49
CA ILE A 166 18.18 -28.80 12.00
C ILE A 166 18.19 -29.74 13.20
N PRO A 167 17.10 -30.46 13.51
CA PRO A 167 17.07 -31.41 14.60
C PRO A 167 17.82 -32.68 14.20
N LYS A 168 18.19 -33.52 15.20
CA LYS A 168 18.80 -34.84 14.95
C LYS A 168 17.87 -35.79 14.18
N GLN A 169 16.56 -35.67 14.40
CA GLN A 169 15.56 -36.49 13.72
C GLN A 169 14.50 -35.58 13.12
N ILE A 170 14.35 -35.61 11.79
CA ILE A 170 13.40 -34.77 11.07
C ILE A 170 12.09 -35.55 10.87
N ARG A 171 10.98 -34.99 11.34
CA ARG A 171 9.61 -35.53 11.24
C ARG A 171 8.74 -34.70 10.29
N PHE A 172 8.91 -33.35 10.26
CA PHE A 172 8.18 -32.43 9.44
C PHE A 172 9.05 -31.23 9.06
N GLY A 173 8.61 -30.44 8.08
CA GLY A 173 9.16 -29.11 7.77
C GLY A 173 8.34 -28.00 8.39
N ALA A 174 8.97 -26.89 8.74
CA ALA A 174 8.24 -25.71 9.23
C ALA A 174 8.84 -24.41 8.72
N VAL A 175 7.97 -23.42 8.41
CA VAL A 175 8.33 -22.03 8.25
C VAL A 175 7.74 -21.27 9.44
N LEU A 176 8.59 -20.76 10.32
CA LEU A 176 8.20 -19.99 11.49
C LEU A 176 8.44 -18.50 11.23
N VAL A 177 7.38 -17.76 11.03
CA VAL A 177 7.44 -16.34 10.61
C VAL A 177 7.51 -15.43 11.83
N PRO A 178 8.56 -14.60 11.97
CA PRO A 178 8.67 -13.63 13.06
C PRO A 178 7.61 -12.52 12.99
N ASP A 179 7.25 -11.95 14.14
CA ASP A 179 6.63 -10.61 14.16
C ASP A 179 7.65 -9.55 13.70
N ALA A 180 7.18 -8.46 13.14
CA ALA A 180 8.05 -7.39 12.64
C ALA A 180 8.88 -6.67 13.71
N SER A 181 8.62 -6.92 14.99
CA SER A 181 9.46 -6.47 16.11
C SER A 181 10.58 -7.47 16.45
N GLN A 182 10.59 -8.64 15.83
CA GLN A 182 11.49 -9.75 16.13
C GLN A 182 12.48 -9.99 14.99
N MET A 183 13.72 -10.30 15.36
CA MET A 183 14.69 -10.92 14.47
C MET A 183 14.57 -12.44 14.54
N PRO A 184 15.00 -13.21 13.55
CA PRO A 184 14.98 -14.68 13.61
C PRO A 184 15.59 -15.27 14.89
N GLU A 185 16.66 -14.69 15.42
CA GLU A 185 17.31 -15.09 16.65
C GLU A 185 16.41 -14.95 17.89
N ASN A 186 15.49 -13.98 17.87
CA ASN A 186 14.54 -13.80 18.98
C ASN A 186 13.64 -15.04 19.16
N LEU A 187 13.33 -15.79 18.08
CA LEU A 187 12.51 -17.01 18.15
C LEU A 187 13.33 -18.23 18.62
N CYS A 188 14.62 -18.04 18.87
CA CYS A 188 15.54 -19.04 19.46
C CYS A 188 15.96 -18.69 20.89
N GLY A 189 15.29 -17.77 21.54
CA GLY A 189 15.59 -17.36 22.92
C GLY A 189 16.72 -16.33 23.06
N VAL A 190 17.11 -15.63 21.99
CA VAL A 190 18.22 -14.65 21.98
C VAL A 190 17.72 -13.23 21.87
N GLY A 191 18.15 -12.38 22.80
CA GLY A 191 17.85 -10.96 22.80
C GLY A 191 16.57 -10.57 23.56
N PRO A 192 16.30 -9.25 23.67
CA PRO A 192 15.12 -8.73 24.35
C PRO A 192 13.82 -9.15 23.66
N GLY A 193 12.79 -9.48 24.43
CA GLY A 193 11.48 -9.91 23.89
C GLY A 193 11.54 -11.23 23.15
N SER A 194 12.55 -12.07 23.42
CA SER A 194 12.72 -13.35 22.75
C SER A 194 11.67 -14.37 23.18
N SER A 195 11.34 -15.27 22.25
CA SER A 195 10.60 -16.51 22.50
C SER A 195 11.45 -17.72 22.12
N THR A 196 10.99 -18.89 22.52
CA THR A 196 11.66 -20.16 22.21
C THR A 196 10.84 -21.03 21.26
N ASP A 197 9.95 -20.42 20.47
CA ASP A 197 9.06 -21.14 19.55
C ASP A 197 9.84 -21.93 18.49
N GLY A 198 10.94 -21.37 17.97
CA GLY A 198 11.82 -22.05 17.02
C GLY A 198 12.47 -23.29 17.63
N LEU A 199 12.96 -23.20 18.88
CA LEU A 199 13.55 -24.33 19.60
C LEU A 199 12.52 -25.44 19.88
N ALA A 200 11.31 -25.04 20.30
CA ALA A 200 10.21 -25.97 20.57
C ALA A 200 9.84 -26.78 19.31
N LEU A 201 9.62 -26.09 18.18
CA LEU A 201 9.30 -26.72 16.90
C LEU A 201 10.45 -27.63 16.41
N ALA A 202 11.70 -27.17 16.51
CA ALA A 202 12.85 -27.96 16.06
C ALA A 202 13.05 -29.23 16.91
N ARG A 203 12.96 -29.10 18.25
CA ARG A 203 13.09 -30.26 19.15
C ARG A 203 11.92 -31.26 19.07
N ALA A 204 10.74 -30.76 18.62
CA ALA A 204 9.63 -31.63 18.26
C ALA A 204 9.84 -32.40 16.93
N GLY A 205 10.98 -32.21 16.26
CA GLY A 205 11.34 -32.86 15.01
C GLY A 205 11.15 -32.02 13.76
N GLY A 206 10.92 -30.73 13.90
CA GLY A 206 10.79 -29.81 12.77
C GLY A 206 12.13 -29.39 12.15
N LEU A 207 12.28 -29.56 10.82
CA LEU A 207 13.28 -28.78 10.06
C LEU A 207 12.71 -27.37 9.89
N VAL A 208 13.18 -26.42 10.73
CA VAL A 208 12.53 -25.10 10.87
C VAL A 208 13.31 -24.03 10.15
N VAL A 209 12.63 -23.31 9.26
CA VAL A 209 13.16 -22.08 8.64
C VAL A 209 12.53 -20.88 9.33
N ILE A 210 13.36 -19.93 9.79
CA ILE A 210 12.91 -18.67 10.37
C ILE A 210 13.39 -17.54 9.46
N PRO A 211 12.54 -16.99 8.57
CA PRO A 211 12.94 -15.96 7.62
C PRO A 211 13.13 -14.60 8.28
N GLN A 212 13.99 -13.75 7.71
CA GLN A 212 14.00 -12.32 7.99
C GLN A 212 12.76 -11.69 7.38
N VAL A 213 12.07 -10.84 8.13
CA VAL A 213 10.94 -10.02 7.65
C VAL A 213 11.27 -8.54 7.71
N ALA A 214 10.50 -7.70 7.00
CA ALA A 214 10.59 -6.25 7.12
C ALA A 214 10.27 -5.82 8.55
N SER A 215 11.14 -5.01 9.15
CA SER A 215 11.04 -4.67 10.56
C SER A 215 10.23 -3.38 10.79
N ARG A 216 9.78 -3.19 12.05
CA ARG A 216 9.20 -1.91 12.51
C ARG A 216 10.27 -0.88 12.90
N HIS A 217 11.54 -1.14 12.59
CA HIS A 217 12.59 -0.16 12.82
C HIS A 217 12.29 1.13 12.07
N ARG A 218 12.36 2.27 12.79
CA ARG A 218 12.07 3.60 12.26
C ARG A 218 13.34 4.40 12.10
N GLU A 219 13.52 4.99 10.96
CA GLU A 219 14.63 5.92 10.71
C GLU A 219 14.24 7.02 9.71
N ALA A 220 14.98 8.12 9.74
CA ALA A 220 14.82 9.19 8.77
C ALA A 220 15.40 8.75 7.42
N ARG A 221 14.55 8.62 6.41
CA ARG A 221 14.97 8.28 5.05
C ARG A 221 15.51 9.51 4.35
N GLN A 222 16.75 9.46 3.90
CA GLN A 222 17.45 10.62 3.30
C GLN A 222 17.40 11.90 4.18
N GLY A 223 17.34 11.76 5.49
CA GLY A 223 17.22 12.88 6.43
C GLY A 223 15.88 13.63 6.38
N ARG A 224 14.85 13.02 5.76
CA ARG A 224 13.50 13.58 5.63
C ARG A 224 12.49 12.81 6.50
N ALA A 225 11.47 12.22 5.88
CA ALA A 225 10.41 11.51 6.60
C ALA A 225 10.94 10.34 7.46
N VAL A 226 10.50 10.28 8.71
CA VAL A 226 10.80 9.16 9.62
C VAL A 226 9.73 8.10 9.43
N MET A 227 10.12 6.93 8.91
CA MET A 227 9.20 5.83 8.63
C MET A 227 9.81 4.47 8.98
N THR A 228 8.95 3.46 9.05
CA THR A 228 9.38 2.07 9.25
C THR A 228 10.03 1.50 7.99
N ASP A 229 10.86 0.43 8.15
CA ASP A 229 11.33 -0.36 7.00
C ASP A 229 10.17 -0.87 6.15
N GLN A 230 9.06 -1.24 6.81
CA GLN A 230 7.86 -1.73 6.16
C GLN A 230 7.21 -0.69 5.26
N GLU A 231 7.01 0.53 5.77
CA GLU A 231 6.45 1.62 4.97
C GLU A 231 7.38 2.04 3.84
N TYR A 232 8.68 2.09 4.08
CA TYR A 232 9.68 2.40 3.07
C TYR A 232 9.58 1.47 1.85
N LEU A 233 9.53 0.16 2.10
CA LEU A 233 9.38 -0.83 1.03
C LEU A 233 7.97 -0.80 0.40
N TYR A 234 6.94 -0.55 1.21
CA TYR A 234 5.56 -0.49 0.76
C TYR A 234 5.35 0.59 -0.30
N ARG A 235 5.87 1.80 -0.11
CA ARG A 235 5.64 2.93 -1.00
C ARG A 235 5.98 2.62 -2.45
N SER A 236 7.19 2.11 -2.70
CA SER A 236 7.60 1.71 -4.05
C SER A 236 6.84 0.48 -4.55
N ALA A 237 6.65 -0.53 -3.71
CA ALA A 237 5.93 -1.75 -4.07
C ALA A 237 4.50 -1.46 -4.55
N PHE A 238 3.79 -0.58 -3.84
CA PHE A 238 2.40 -0.25 -4.11
C PHE A 238 2.21 0.36 -5.50
N VAL A 239 3.02 1.34 -5.85
CA VAL A 239 3.01 1.95 -7.20
C VAL A 239 3.35 0.95 -8.29
N LEU A 240 4.20 -0.04 -7.99
CA LEU A 240 4.59 -1.10 -8.92
C LEU A 240 3.59 -2.28 -8.94
N GLY A 241 2.44 -2.19 -8.26
CA GLY A 241 1.39 -3.21 -8.24
C GLY A 241 1.73 -4.41 -7.35
N ARG A 242 2.52 -4.21 -6.30
CA ARG A 242 2.92 -5.23 -5.33
C ARG A 242 2.63 -4.77 -3.91
N HIS A 243 2.40 -5.73 -3.03
CA HIS A 243 2.30 -5.46 -1.59
C HIS A 243 3.47 -6.10 -0.86
N LEU A 244 3.88 -5.51 0.26
CA LEU A 244 4.92 -6.08 1.12
C LEU A 244 4.55 -7.49 1.58
N LEU A 245 3.26 -7.74 1.85
CA LEU A 245 2.73 -9.08 2.15
C LEU A 245 3.07 -10.09 1.06
N GLY A 246 2.90 -9.72 -0.22
CA GLY A 246 3.23 -10.59 -1.35
C GLY A 246 4.69 -11.02 -1.37
N TYR A 247 5.62 -10.12 -1.06
CA TYR A 247 7.04 -10.47 -0.97
C TYR A 247 7.33 -11.45 0.18
N HIS A 248 6.70 -11.27 1.33
CA HIS A 248 6.84 -12.23 2.44
C HIS A 248 6.26 -13.60 2.10
N VAL A 249 5.12 -13.64 1.40
CA VAL A 249 4.53 -14.89 0.90
C VAL A 249 5.45 -15.55 -0.13
N HIS A 250 6.01 -14.81 -1.10
CA HIS A 250 6.99 -15.33 -2.07
C HIS A 250 8.17 -15.99 -1.37
N GLN A 251 8.77 -15.30 -0.40
CA GLN A 251 9.91 -15.79 0.38
C GLN A 251 9.59 -17.09 1.13
N ASN A 252 8.40 -17.16 1.75
CA ASN A 252 7.97 -18.35 2.49
C ASN A 252 7.66 -19.52 1.55
N MET A 253 7.00 -19.26 0.40
CA MET A 253 6.75 -20.28 -0.60
C MET A 253 8.05 -20.86 -1.19
N SER A 254 9.10 -20.03 -1.38
CA SER A 254 10.42 -20.50 -1.80
C SER A 254 11.11 -21.33 -0.71
N ALA A 255 10.89 -21.01 0.57
CA ALA A 255 11.34 -21.87 1.67
C ALA A 255 10.60 -23.21 1.68
N VAL A 256 9.28 -23.22 1.37
CA VAL A 256 8.50 -24.46 1.22
C VAL A 256 9.01 -25.30 0.03
N ASP A 257 9.40 -24.67 -1.09
CA ASP A 257 10.03 -25.37 -2.23
C ASP A 257 11.25 -26.18 -1.77
N LEU A 258 12.13 -25.54 -0.99
CA LEU A 258 13.34 -26.18 -0.45
C LEU A 258 13.05 -27.23 0.61
N LEU A 259 12.07 -26.98 1.50
CA LEU A 259 11.65 -27.98 2.49
C LEU A 259 11.12 -29.24 1.79
N LYS A 260 10.19 -29.08 0.84
CA LYS A 260 9.65 -30.24 0.07
C LYS A 260 10.70 -30.94 -0.75
N LYS A 261 11.77 -30.27 -1.21
CA LYS A 261 12.91 -30.89 -1.88
C LYS A 261 13.81 -31.66 -0.90
N THR A 262 14.05 -31.10 0.30
CA THR A 262 14.90 -31.68 1.33
C THR A 262 14.24 -32.88 2.00
N ILE A 263 12.91 -32.82 2.19
CA ILE A 263 12.11 -33.81 2.92
C ILE A 263 10.78 -34.08 2.16
N PRO A 264 10.82 -34.69 0.95
CA PRO A 264 9.68 -34.72 0.01
C PRO A 264 8.43 -35.38 0.60
N ASP A 265 8.58 -36.43 1.42
CA ASP A 265 7.48 -37.22 1.97
C ASP A 265 6.99 -36.70 3.35
N ARG A 266 7.48 -35.58 3.81
CA ARG A 266 7.13 -35.07 5.12
C ARG A 266 6.15 -33.88 5.00
N PRO A 267 5.21 -33.75 5.96
CA PRO A 267 4.31 -32.60 5.99
C PRO A 267 5.06 -31.28 6.27
N VAL A 268 4.49 -30.16 5.83
CA VAL A 268 5.01 -28.82 6.05
C VAL A 268 4.00 -27.99 6.82
N LEU A 269 4.48 -27.32 7.86
CA LEU A 269 3.76 -26.38 8.71
C LEU A 269 4.21 -24.96 8.41
N VAL A 270 3.28 -23.98 8.43
CA VAL A 270 3.61 -22.55 8.56
C VAL A 270 3.02 -22.03 9.86
N ALA A 271 3.77 -21.22 10.61
CA ALA A 271 3.35 -20.69 11.89
C ALA A 271 3.86 -19.26 12.10
N GLY A 272 3.13 -18.45 12.87
CA GLY A 272 3.59 -17.14 13.28
C GLY A 272 2.71 -16.51 14.34
N TRP A 273 3.26 -15.49 15.00
CA TRP A 273 2.58 -14.67 16.00
C TRP A 273 2.51 -13.22 15.56
N GLY A 274 1.42 -12.54 15.91
CA GLY A 274 1.24 -11.13 15.58
C GLY A 274 1.26 -10.90 14.07
N GLU A 275 2.16 -10.07 13.57
CA GLU A 275 2.32 -9.84 12.14
C GLU A 275 2.88 -11.05 11.41
N GLY A 276 3.72 -11.85 12.08
CA GLY A 276 4.11 -13.18 11.59
C GLY A 276 2.91 -14.12 11.42
N GLY A 277 1.91 -14.02 12.31
CA GLY A 277 0.63 -14.74 12.19
C GLY A 277 -0.17 -14.31 10.95
N TRP A 278 -0.23 -13.02 10.64
CA TRP A 278 -0.82 -12.50 9.42
C TRP A 278 -0.14 -13.04 8.15
N ILE A 279 1.18 -13.00 8.13
CA ILE A 279 1.97 -13.52 7.01
C ILE A 279 1.80 -15.05 6.90
N ALA A 280 1.73 -15.77 8.03
CA ALA A 280 1.50 -17.22 8.05
C ALA A 280 0.11 -17.58 7.48
N LEU A 281 -0.95 -16.85 7.87
CA LEU A 281 -2.31 -17.00 7.34
C LEU A 281 -2.32 -16.79 5.82
N ALA A 282 -1.71 -15.70 5.34
CA ALA A 282 -1.60 -15.40 3.91
C ALA A 282 -0.80 -16.47 3.15
N THR A 283 0.29 -16.96 3.72
CA THR A 283 1.12 -18.02 3.11
C THR A 283 0.34 -19.33 3.03
N GLY A 284 -0.34 -19.72 4.11
CA GLY A 284 -1.18 -20.92 4.14
C GLY A 284 -2.34 -20.86 3.15
N ALA A 285 -2.97 -19.68 2.99
CA ALA A 285 -4.03 -19.47 2.01
C ALA A 285 -3.53 -19.52 0.57
N SER A 286 -2.28 -19.10 0.31
CA SER A 286 -1.69 -19.01 -1.05
C SER A 286 -1.03 -20.31 -1.52
N ASP A 287 -0.42 -21.11 -0.62
CA ASP A 287 0.34 -22.30 -0.99
C ASP A 287 -0.38 -23.60 -0.58
N PRO A 288 -0.95 -24.37 -1.52
CA PRO A 288 -1.68 -25.60 -1.21
C PRO A 288 -0.78 -26.74 -0.72
N ARG A 289 0.54 -26.63 -0.78
CA ARG A 289 1.49 -27.66 -0.32
C ARG A 289 1.75 -27.63 1.18
N ILE A 290 1.26 -26.59 1.87
CA ILE A 290 1.35 -26.44 3.32
C ILE A 290 0.24 -27.27 3.94
N ASP A 291 0.59 -28.22 4.80
CA ASP A 291 -0.35 -29.18 5.39
C ASP A 291 -1.06 -28.61 6.63
N ALA A 292 -0.41 -27.72 7.37
CA ALA A 292 -0.99 -27.03 8.53
C ALA A 292 -0.52 -25.58 8.65
N THR A 293 -1.40 -24.72 9.18
CA THR A 293 -1.11 -23.31 9.48
C THR A 293 -1.46 -23.02 10.93
N ILE A 294 -0.55 -22.38 11.68
CA ILE A 294 -0.82 -21.84 13.03
C ILE A 294 -0.83 -20.32 12.95
N VAL A 295 -1.94 -19.70 13.37
CA VAL A 295 -2.09 -18.26 13.46
C VAL A 295 -2.28 -17.88 14.90
N SER A 296 -1.28 -17.26 15.49
CA SER A 296 -1.25 -16.85 16.89
C SER A 296 -1.32 -15.34 17.03
N GLY A 297 -2.21 -14.81 17.87
CA GLY A 297 -2.28 -13.38 18.21
C GLY A 297 -2.64 -12.43 17.06
N HIS A 298 -3.27 -12.95 15.97
CA HIS A 298 -3.62 -12.14 14.80
C HIS A 298 -5.06 -12.32 14.33
N PHE A 299 -5.56 -13.53 14.24
CA PHE A 299 -6.82 -13.86 13.55
C PHE A 299 -8.01 -13.06 14.08
N GLY A 300 -8.73 -12.34 13.20
CA GLY A 300 -9.87 -11.50 13.60
C GLY A 300 -10.46 -10.65 12.48
N PRO A 301 -11.47 -9.82 12.79
CA PRO A 301 -12.09 -8.91 11.84
C PRO A 301 -11.06 -7.93 11.23
N ARG A 302 -11.17 -7.67 9.92
CA ARG A 302 -10.25 -6.78 9.18
C ARG A 302 -10.86 -5.42 8.84
N GLU A 303 -12.07 -5.13 9.29
CA GLU A 303 -12.80 -3.91 8.96
C GLU A 303 -12.14 -2.64 9.51
N ASN A 304 -11.24 -2.76 10.49
CA ASN A 304 -10.47 -1.65 11.05
C ASN A 304 -9.06 -1.50 10.46
N VAL A 305 -8.74 -2.18 9.34
CA VAL A 305 -7.42 -2.13 8.70
C VAL A 305 -6.99 -0.71 8.33
N TRP A 306 -7.95 0.19 8.07
CA TRP A 306 -7.70 1.60 7.77
C TRP A 306 -6.96 2.36 8.88
N SER A 307 -7.05 1.91 10.14
CA SER A 307 -6.31 2.49 11.27
C SER A 307 -4.94 1.84 11.51
N GLU A 308 -4.65 0.71 10.85
CA GLU A 308 -3.40 -0.02 10.99
C GLU A 308 -2.27 0.64 10.19
N PRO A 309 -0.99 0.26 10.41
CA PRO A 309 0.12 0.75 9.61
C PRO A 309 -0.12 0.56 8.10
N ILE A 310 0.22 1.56 7.31
CA ILE A 310 -0.18 1.68 5.89
C ILE A 310 0.18 0.45 5.03
N HIS A 311 1.30 -0.22 5.29
CA HIS A 311 1.73 -1.41 4.56
C HIS A 311 0.78 -2.62 4.72
N ARG A 312 -0.15 -2.56 5.68
CA ARG A 312 -1.16 -3.60 5.93
C ARG A 312 -2.44 -3.39 5.11
N ASN A 313 -2.59 -2.23 4.48
CA ASN A 313 -3.67 -1.96 3.55
C ASN A 313 -3.39 -2.64 2.20
N VAL A 314 -4.06 -3.75 1.96
CA VAL A 314 -4.04 -4.46 0.67
C VAL A 314 -5.20 -3.95 -0.17
N GLN A 315 -4.87 -3.36 -1.32
CA GLN A 315 -5.85 -2.75 -2.22
C GLN A 315 -6.98 -3.71 -2.59
N GLY A 316 -8.22 -3.30 -2.34
CA GLY A 316 -9.42 -4.06 -2.69
C GLY A 316 -9.63 -5.37 -1.91
N LEU A 317 -8.81 -5.68 -0.88
CA LEU A 317 -8.89 -6.94 -0.14
C LEU A 317 -10.30 -7.22 0.39
N LEU A 318 -10.88 -6.23 1.09
CA LEU A 318 -12.18 -6.37 1.74
C LEU A 318 -13.38 -6.50 0.78
N ASN A 319 -13.17 -6.34 -0.52
CA ASN A 319 -14.19 -6.66 -1.52
C ASN A 319 -14.48 -8.17 -1.58
N GLN A 320 -13.48 -9.02 -1.27
CA GLN A 320 -13.59 -10.47 -1.41
C GLN A 320 -13.05 -11.24 -0.21
N PHE A 321 -12.05 -10.73 0.53
CA PHE A 321 -11.30 -11.48 1.52
C PHE A 321 -11.21 -10.76 2.87
N GLY A 322 -11.52 -11.49 3.93
CA GLY A 322 -11.19 -11.24 5.32
C GLY A 322 -10.55 -12.50 5.91
N ASP A 323 -10.21 -12.51 7.19
CA ASP A 323 -9.51 -13.66 7.79
C ASP A 323 -10.37 -14.94 7.75
N ALA A 324 -11.69 -14.84 7.86
CA ALA A 324 -12.59 -15.98 7.68
C ALA A 324 -12.50 -16.58 6.26
N GLN A 325 -12.43 -15.75 5.22
CA GLN A 325 -12.24 -16.22 3.85
C GLN A 325 -10.86 -16.84 3.64
N LEU A 326 -9.81 -16.28 4.25
CA LEU A 326 -8.47 -16.87 4.20
C LEU A 326 -8.42 -18.22 4.91
N ALA A 327 -9.10 -18.37 6.04
CA ALA A 327 -9.28 -19.66 6.72
C ALA A 327 -9.96 -20.69 5.78
N ALA A 328 -10.98 -20.26 5.05
CA ALA A 328 -11.63 -21.11 4.07
C ALA A 328 -10.69 -21.45 2.89
N LEU A 329 -9.83 -20.53 2.41
CA LEU A 329 -8.83 -20.85 1.38
C LEU A 329 -7.80 -21.90 1.86
N ILE A 330 -7.56 -22.03 3.16
CA ILE A 330 -6.67 -23.05 3.72
C ILE A 330 -7.32 -24.44 3.67
N ALA A 331 -8.61 -24.56 3.91
CA ALA A 331 -9.30 -25.84 3.86
C ALA A 331 -9.14 -26.55 2.48
N PRO A 332 -9.08 -27.87 2.42
CA PRO A 332 -9.28 -28.86 3.49
C PRO A 332 -8.05 -29.15 4.37
N ARG A 333 -7.01 -28.33 4.29
CA ARG A 333 -5.82 -28.41 5.14
C ARG A 333 -6.12 -27.85 6.53
N LEU A 334 -5.24 -28.11 7.48
CA LEU A 334 -5.45 -27.71 8.86
C LEU A 334 -5.14 -26.23 9.10
N LEU A 335 -6.06 -25.52 9.79
CA LEU A 335 -5.79 -24.23 10.40
C LEU A 335 -6.00 -24.31 11.91
N VAL A 336 -4.99 -23.90 12.67
CA VAL A 336 -5.04 -23.74 14.13
C VAL A 336 -5.03 -22.25 14.45
N VAL A 337 -6.09 -21.77 15.08
CA VAL A 337 -6.20 -20.39 15.57
C VAL A 337 -5.92 -20.35 17.07
N ASP A 338 -4.89 -19.61 17.45
CA ASP A 338 -4.40 -19.45 18.81
C ASP A 338 -4.62 -18.00 19.27
N PRO A 339 -5.70 -17.71 20.03
CA PRO A 339 -6.12 -16.37 20.37
C PRO A 339 -5.35 -15.76 21.56
N VAL A 340 -4.04 -15.98 21.60
CA VAL A 340 -3.18 -15.28 22.55
C VAL A 340 -3.11 -13.78 22.23
N PRO A 341 -2.77 -12.92 23.20
CA PRO A 341 -2.59 -11.50 22.93
C PRO A 341 -1.59 -11.24 21.80
N GLY A 342 -2.00 -10.46 20.80
CA GLY A 342 -1.12 -9.98 19.75
C GLY A 342 -0.32 -8.74 20.16
N PRO A 343 0.54 -8.20 19.27
CA PRO A 343 1.29 -6.99 19.54
C PRO A 343 0.35 -5.78 19.66
N SER A 344 0.74 -4.81 20.51
CA SER A 344 0.11 -3.49 20.60
C SER A 344 1.17 -2.44 20.29
N VAL A 345 1.00 -1.74 19.18
CA VAL A 345 1.99 -0.78 18.66
C VAL A 345 1.29 0.47 18.15
N GLN A 346 1.81 1.63 18.52
CA GLN A 346 1.42 2.91 17.94
C GLN A 346 2.59 3.47 17.15
N ILE A 347 2.39 3.73 15.87
CA ILE A 347 3.34 4.40 15.00
C ILE A 347 2.94 5.86 14.91
N ALA A 348 3.83 6.75 15.35
CA ALA A 348 3.62 8.18 15.24
C ALA A 348 3.86 8.64 13.79
N GLY A 349 3.08 9.62 13.33
CA GLY A 349 3.19 10.21 12.01
C GLY A 349 4.26 11.30 11.93
N ASP A 350 5.53 10.99 12.25
CA ASP A 350 6.65 11.95 12.20
C ASP A 350 7.23 12.07 10.77
N GLY A 351 6.36 12.16 9.78
CA GLY A 351 6.73 12.19 8.37
C GLY A 351 6.52 10.87 7.62
N GLY A 352 6.25 9.77 8.33
CA GLY A 352 5.65 8.57 7.79
C GLY A 352 4.18 8.51 8.12
N ALA A 353 3.46 7.50 7.60
CA ALA A 353 2.06 7.26 7.90
C ALA A 353 1.88 6.89 9.38
N PRO A 354 0.93 7.52 10.10
CA PRO A 354 0.55 7.06 11.42
C PRO A 354 -0.18 5.72 11.34
N GLY A 355 -0.17 4.96 12.43
CA GLY A 355 -0.94 3.72 12.47
C GLY A 355 -0.99 3.12 13.87
N VAL A 356 -2.05 2.38 14.14
CA VAL A 356 -2.24 1.64 15.40
C VAL A 356 -2.42 0.17 15.05
N LEU A 357 -1.48 -0.66 15.48
CA LEU A 357 -1.61 -2.11 15.41
C LEU A 357 -2.01 -2.63 16.78
N GLN A 358 -3.15 -3.27 16.84
CA GLN A 358 -3.61 -3.94 18.04
C GLN A 358 -4.11 -5.34 17.69
N GLY A 359 -3.54 -6.35 18.32
CA GLY A 359 -4.01 -7.71 18.18
C GLY A 359 -5.50 -7.84 18.56
N PRO A 360 -6.28 -8.66 17.85
CA PRO A 360 -7.71 -8.80 18.14
C PRO A 360 -7.92 -9.38 19.53
N GLN A 361 -8.99 -8.93 20.19
CA GLN A 361 -9.45 -9.55 21.43
C GLN A 361 -9.98 -10.96 21.15
N ALA A 362 -9.85 -11.89 22.10
CA ALA A 362 -10.28 -13.28 21.92
C ALA A 362 -11.75 -13.42 21.47
N ALA A 363 -12.65 -12.55 21.93
CA ALA A 363 -14.05 -12.53 21.50
C ALA A 363 -14.21 -12.11 20.03
N GLN A 364 -13.42 -11.16 19.54
CA GLN A 364 -13.41 -10.75 18.13
C GLN A 364 -12.84 -11.87 17.25
N ALA A 365 -11.74 -12.47 17.68
CA ALA A 365 -11.14 -13.63 17.02
C ALA A 365 -12.13 -14.80 16.94
N ARG A 366 -12.86 -15.08 18.03
CA ARG A 366 -13.90 -16.12 18.05
C ARG A 366 -15.04 -15.83 17.08
N SER A 367 -15.52 -14.61 17.03
CA SER A 367 -16.57 -14.21 16.08
C SER A 367 -16.16 -14.44 14.63
N GLU A 368 -14.92 -14.10 14.26
CA GLU A 368 -14.38 -14.31 12.91
C GLU A 368 -14.15 -15.80 12.63
N PHE A 369 -13.71 -16.57 13.63
CA PHE A 369 -13.59 -18.01 13.54
C PHE A 369 -14.94 -18.68 13.30
N ASP A 370 -15.99 -18.29 14.04
CA ASP A 370 -17.36 -18.79 13.87
C ASP A 370 -17.90 -18.50 12.44
N ARG A 371 -17.46 -17.37 11.83
CA ARG A 371 -17.79 -17.06 10.43
C ARG A 371 -17.13 -18.07 9.48
N ALA A 372 -15.85 -18.37 9.67
CA ALA A 372 -15.15 -19.38 8.90
C ALA A 372 -15.78 -20.78 9.08
N GLU A 373 -16.12 -21.16 10.30
CA GLU A 373 -16.83 -22.43 10.58
C GLU A 373 -18.16 -22.52 9.82
N ARG A 374 -19.00 -21.47 9.84
CA ARG A 374 -20.27 -21.46 9.08
C ARG A 374 -20.06 -21.60 7.59
N MET A 375 -19.03 -20.96 7.03
CA MET A 375 -18.71 -21.07 5.60
C MET A 375 -18.30 -22.49 5.23
N LEU A 376 -17.46 -23.12 6.05
CA LEU A 376 -16.95 -24.47 5.81
C LEU A 376 -17.95 -25.57 6.15
N ALA A 377 -18.88 -25.33 7.09
CA ALA A 377 -19.94 -26.29 7.43
C ALA A 377 -20.84 -26.63 6.24
N GLN A 378 -20.98 -25.70 5.26
CA GLN A 378 -21.73 -25.96 4.04
C GLN A 378 -21.07 -27.02 3.14
N TRP A 379 -19.77 -27.30 3.37
CA TRP A 379 -18.96 -28.26 2.63
C TRP A 379 -18.47 -29.45 3.51
N ASP A 380 -18.99 -29.59 4.72
CA ASP A 380 -18.54 -30.57 5.73
C ASP A 380 -17.04 -30.49 6.08
N LEU A 381 -16.47 -29.30 6.02
CA LEU A 381 -15.03 -29.04 6.23
C LEU A 381 -14.72 -28.26 7.51
N GLN A 382 -15.70 -27.96 8.38
CA GLN A 382 -15.49 -27.21 9.62
C GLN A 382 -14.51 -27.88 10.59
N ASN A 383 -14.35 -29.20 10.53
CA ASN A 383 -13.40 -29.97 11.34
C ASN A 383 -11.92 -29.76 10.91
N ARG A 384 -11.67 -28.92 9.91
CA ARG A 384 -10.33 -28.50 9.48
C ARG A 384 -9.85 -27.23 10.18
N LEU A 385 -10.72 -26.62 10.97
CA LEU A 385 -10.41 -25.51 11.86
C LEU A 385 -10.29 -25.99 13.28
N ASP A 386 -9.22 -25.57 13.97
CA ASP A 386 -9.03 -25.77 15.39
C ASP A 386 -8.92 -24.45 16.12
N TRP A 387 -9.77 -24.28 17.10
CA TRP A 387 -9.72 -23.17 18.06
C TRP A 387 -9.01 -23.60 19.33
N ILE A 388 -7.98 -22.86 19.73
CA ILE A 388 -7.32 -23.07 21.01
C ILE A 388 -8.04 -22.25 22.08
N GLU A 389 -8.70 -22.92 23.02
CA GLU A 389 -9.39 -22.21 24.11
C GLU A 389 -8.39 -21.41 24.96
N PRO A 390 -8.65 -20.11 25.15
CA PRO A 390 -7.86 -19.28 26.07
C PRO A 390 -7.84 -19.91 27.47
N THR A 391 -6.70 -19.90 28.11
CA THR A 391 -6.56 -20.40 29.49
C THR A 391 -6.15 -19.26 30.42
N ASP A 392 -6.71 -19.26 31.65
CA ASP A 392 -6.31 -18.32 32.70
C ASP A 392 -4.89 -18.58 33.25
N GLN A 393 -4.24 -19.66 32.83
CA GLN A 393 -2.85 -19.92 33.20
C GLN A 393 -1.96 -18.86 32.54
N ALA A 394 -1.09 -18.24 33.35
CA ALA A 394 -0.11 -17.30 32.87
C ALA A 394 0.61 -17.89 31.66
N SER A 395 0.48 -17.21 30.51
CA SER A 395 1.19 -17.55 29.28
C SER A 395 2.69 -17.70 29.62
N ASN A 396 3.32 -18.77 29.18
CA ASN A 396 4.75 -18.93 29.30
C ASN A 396 5.42 -17.67 28.71
N PRO A 397 6.16 -16.87 29.47
CA PRO A 397 6.74 -15.62 28.98
C PRO A 397 7.77 -15.84 27.83
N GLN A 398 8.16 -17.08 27.59
CA GLN A 398 9.04 -17.48 26.50
C GLN A 398 8.30 -18.03 25.27
N ALA A 399 6.95 -17.95 25.25
CA ALA A 399 6.11 -18.44 24.16
C ALA A 399 5.32 -17.30 23.51
N SER A 400 5.47 -17.10 22.21
CA SER A 400 4.58 -16.27 21.40
C SER A 400 3.44 -17.12 20.79
N ILE A 401 3.71 -18.42 20.55
CA ILE A 401 2.73 -19.41 20.14
C ILE A 401 2.50 -20.37 21.31
N SER A 402 1.25 -20.65 21.68
CA SER A 402 0.97 -21.51 22.83
C SER A 402 1.42 -22.96 22.61
N ASP A 403 1.82 -23.63 23.70
CA ASP A 403 2.23 -25.04 23.65
C ASP A 403 1.09 -25.94 23.13
N ARG A 404 -0.17 -25.55 23.42
CA ARG A 404 -1.36 -26.25 22.94
C ARG A 404 -1.52 -26.12 21.42
N ALA A 405 -1.27 -24.96 20.84
CA ALA A 405 -1.35 -24.76 19.41
C ALA A 405 -0.31 -25.59 18.67
N ILE A 406 0.95 -25.60 19.16
CA ILE A 406 2.02 -26.40 18.60
C ILE A 406 1.70 -27.91 18.72
N ALA A 407 1.28 -28.36 19.91
CA ALA A 407 0.94 -29.77 20.15
C ALA A 407 -0.24 -30.23 19.27
N THR A 408 -1.28 -29.39 19.13
CA THR A 408 -2.44 -29.69 18.27
C THR A 408 -2.03 -29.84 16.80
N ALA A 409 -1.25 -28.89 16.27
CA ALA A 409 -0.84 -28.93 14.86
C ALA A 409 0.04 -30.16 14.58
N ILE A 410 1.06 -30.41 15.38
CA ILE A 410 1.97 -31.55 15.20
C ILE A 410 1.23 -32.88 15.38
N GLY A 411 0.37 -32.98 16.40
CA GLY A 411 -0.40 -34.20 16.68
C GLY A 411 -1.34 -34.59 15.53
N LYS A 412 -1.91 -33.61 14.80
CA LYS A 412 -2.73 -33.88 13.62
C LYS A 412 -1.92 -34.17 12.37
N LEU A 413 -0.72 -33.59 12.24
CA LEU A 413 0.18 -33.84 11.12
C LEU A 413 0.83 -35.24 11.17
N ASP A 414 1.29 -35.64 12.36
CA ASP A 414 2.13 -36.87 12.52
C ASP A 414 1.35 -38.03 13.16
N ARG A 415 0.05 -37.84 13.46
CA ARG A 415 -0.85 -38.81 14.12
C ARG A 415 -0.35 -39.29 15.51
N ASP A 416 0.70 -38.67 16.02
CA ASP A 416 1.19 -38.88 17.37
C ASP A 416 0.61 -37.82 18.30
N ARG A 417 -0.13 -38.22 19.34
CA ARG A 417 -0.59 -37.27 20.34
C ARG A 417 0.63 -36.73 21.10
N LEU A 418 0.91 -35.44 20.91
CA LEU A 418 1.89 -34.72 21.72
C LEU A 418 1.15 -34.00 22.87
N ASP A 419 1.61 -34.27 24.09
CA ASP A 419 1.14 -33.52 25.26
C ASP A 419 1.73 -32.08 25.22
N PRO A 420 0.95 -31.04 25.45
CA PRO A 420 1.46 -29.67 25.58
C PRO A 420 2.61 -29.54 26.60
N ALA A 421 2.61 -30.34 27.69
CA ALA A 421 3.70 -30.37 28.64
C ALA A 421 5.04 -30.82 28.03
N ASN A 422 5.01 -31.70 27.02
CA ASN A 422 6.21 -32.09 26.28
C ASN A 422 6.74 -30.90 25.47
N ILE A 423 5.87 -30.11 24.82
CA ILE A 423 6.28 -28.89 24.11
C ILE A 423 6.91 -27.89 25.06
N SER A 424 6.33 -27.69 26.25
CA SER A 424 6.91 -26.81 27.27
C SER A 424 8.33 -27.23 27.64
N SER A 425 8.61 -28.52 27.79
CA SER A 425 9.95 -29.03 28.12
C SER A 425 10.96 -28.80 26.98
N MET A 426 10.50 -28.69 25.72
CA MET A 426 11.32 -28.43 24.55
C MET A 426 11.75 -26.96 24.40
N ARG A 427 11.20 -26.04 25.20
CA ARG A 427 11.48 -24.61 25.17
C ARG A 427 12.76 -24.18 25.91
N THR A 428 13.51 -25.10 26.45
CA THR A 428 14.76 -24.76 27.17
C THR A 428 15.71 -23.94 26.28
N PRO A 429 16.09 -22.72 26.67
CA PRO A 429 17.06 -21.93 25.90
C PRO A 429 18.40 -22.66 25.77
N MET A 430 19.10 -22.44 24.67
CA MET A 430 20.47 -22.90 24.50
C MET A 430 21.41 -22.09 25.41
N ALA A 431 22.48 -22.71 25.91
CA ALA A 431 23.48 -22.00 26.71
C ALA A 431 24.14 -20.87 25.87
N GLN A 432 24.50 -19.76 26.51
CA GLN A 432 25.07 -18.61 25.80
C GLN A 432 26.41 -18.99 25.11
N ASP A 433 27.16 -19.92 25.67
CA ASP A 433 28.42 -20.41 25.11
C ASP A 433 28.24 -21.30 23.84
N ASP A 434 27.02 -21.79 23.62
CA ASP A 434 26.67 -22.58 22.41
C ASP A 434 26.49 -21.70 21.17
N TRP A 435 26.39 -20.37 21.32
CA TRP A 435 26.23 -19.44 20.24
C TRP A 435 27.57 -18.91 19.74
N GLY A 436 27.80 -19.03 18.43
CA GLY A 436 28.94 -18.41 17.75
C GLY A 436 28.85 -16.87 17.74
N MET A 437 29.94 -16.19 17.28
CA MET A 437 29.89 -14.75 17.07
C MET A 437 28.79 -14.40 16.05
N ILE A 438 27.75 -13.77 16.52
CA ILE A 438 26.65 -13.29 15.69
C ILE A 438 27.17 -12.04 14.96
N ARG A 439 27.41 -12.13 13.64
CA ARG A 439 27.28 -10.94 12.80
C ARG A 439 25.94 -10.35 13.15
N SER A 440 25.92 -9.06 13.51
CA SER A 440 24.74 -8.47 14.14
C SER A 440 23.48 -8.82 13.32
N ALA A 441 22.41 -9.23 13.96
CA ALA A 441 21.09 -9.42 13.34
C ALA A 441 20.69 -8.19 12.50
N GLU A 442 21.20 -7.03 12.92
CA GLU A 442 21.09 -5.76 12.23
C GLU A 442 21.72 -5.75 10.83
N SER A 443 22.93 -6.32 10.65
CA SER A 443 23.52 -6.40 9.31
C SER A 443 22.66 -7.23 8.36
N ARG A 444 22.07 -8.35 8.83
CA ARG A 444 21.16 -9.15 8.02
C ARG A 444 19.88 -8.39 7.69
N ARG A 445 19.31 -7.66 8.65
CA ARG A 445 18.14 -6.78 8.39
C ARG A 445 18.44 -5.78 7.29
N LEU A 446 19.56 -5.08 7.36
CA LEU A 446 19.96 -4.09 6.37
C LEU A 446 20.26 -4.71 4.99
N GLU A 447 20.92 -5.88 4.95
CA GLU A 447 21.18 -6.59 3.70
C GLU A 447 19.89 -7.07 3.03
N TRP A 448 18.94 -7.60 3.81
CA TRP A 448 17.64 -8.02 3.34
C TRP A 448 16.83 -6.83 2.80
N LEU A 449 16.75 -5.73 3.56
CA LEU A 449 16.09 -4.49 3.17
C LEU A 449 16.66 -3.94 1.86
N ALA A 450 17.97 -3.78 1.79
CA ALA A 450 18.65 -3.29 0.60
C ALA A 450 18.52 -4.26 -0.60
N GLY A 451 18.42 -5.56 -0.34
CA GLY A 451 18.20 -6.58 -1.37
C GLY A 451 16.84 -6.42 -2.05
N LEU A 452 15.78 -6.26 -1.26
CA LEU A 452 14.42 -6.07 -1.78
C LEU A 452 14.26 -4.69 -2.43
N ASP A 453 14.82 -3.62 -1.84
CA ASP A 453 14.84 -2.30 -2.45
C ASP A 453 15.51 -2.33 -3.84
N ARG A 454 16.71 -2.89 -3.96
CA ARG A 454 17.37 -3.04 -5.27
C ARG A 454 16.53 -3.81 -6.29
N TRP A 455 15.80 -4.82 -5.84
CA TRP A 455 14.91 -5.58 -6.70
C TRP A 455 13.74 -4.69 -7.20
N GLN A 456 13.13 -3.91 -6.31
CA GLN A 456 12.06 -2.96 -6.67
C GLN A 456 12.56 -1.88 -7.63
N GLN A 457 13.77 -1.34 -7.42
CA GLN A 457 14.35 -0.33 -8.31
C GLN A 457 14.63 -0.91 -9.72
N ARG A 458 15.09 -2.16 -9.83
CA ARG A 458 15.19 -2.82 -11.15
C ARG A 458 13.83 -3.03 -11.81
N LYS A 459 12.79 -3.32 -11.03
CA LYS A 459 11.41 -3.38 -11.57
C LYS A 459 10.96 -2.01 -12.07
N LEU A 460 11.27 -0.95 -11.34
CA LEU A 460 10.98 0.42 -11.79
C LEU A 460 11.63 0.73 -13.14
N ASP A 461 12.89 0.34 -13.34
CA ASP A 461 13.57 0.54 -14.62
C ASP A 461 12.92 -0.22 -15.79
N LEU A 462 12.29 -1.35 -15.49
CA LEU A 462 11.64 -2.22 -16.49
C LEU A 462 10.12 -1.98 -16.63
N ILE A 463 9.52 -1.22 -15.75
CA ILE A 463 8.04 -1.09 -15.65
C ILE A 463 7.43 -0.48 -16.93
N GLN A 464 8.19 0.29 -17.68
CA GLN A 464 7.74 0.83 -18.97
C GLN A 464 7.36 -0.29 -19.95
N TYR A 465 8.10 -1.40 -19.98
CA TYR A 465 7.79 -2.52 -20.88
C TYR A 465 6.50 -3.24 -20.49
N GLU A 466 6.22 -3.34 -19.17
CA GLU A 466 4.94 -3.89 -18.69
C GLU A 466 3.79 -2.96 -19.12
N ARG A 467 3.97 -1.66 -19.01
CA ARG A 467 3.01 -0.64 -19.45
C ARG A 467 2.79 -0.65 -20.95
N ASP A 468 3.86 -0.73 -21.76
CA ASP A 468 3.75 -0.86 -23.21
C ASP A 468 2.97 -2.13 -23.62
N ALA A 469 3.18 -3.23 -22.91
CA ALA A 469 2.43 -4.46 -23.13
C ALA A 469 0.95 -4.33 -22.73
N HIS A 470 0.65 -3.58 -21.68
CA HIS A 470 -0.72 -3.25 -21.28
C HIS A 470 -1.46 -2.48 -22.38
N TRP A 471 -0.81 -1.47 -22.99
CA TRP A 471 -1.38 -0.61 -24.01
C TRP A 471 -1.34 -1.16 -25.44
N LYS A 472 -0.93 -2.41 -25.66
CA LYS A 472 -0.72 -3.02 -26.99
C LYS A 472 -1.96 -3.06 -27.87
N ASN A 473 -3.15 -3.05 -27.28
CA ASN A 473 -4.43 -3.13 -28.01
C ASN A 473 -5.01 -1.75 -28.42
N LEU A 474 -4.30 -0.66 -28.12
CA LEU A 474 -4.73 0.68 -28.52
C LEU A 474 -4.55 0.87 -30.04
N ASP A 475 -5.66 1.03 -30.77
CA ASP A 475 -5.67 1.28 -32.21
C ASP A 475 -5.74 2.78 -32.51
N THR A 476 -4.66 3.33 -33.02
CA THR A 476 -4.55 4.76 -33.42
C THR A 476 -4.63 4.98 -34.91
N SER A 477 -5.08 3.97 -35.70
CA SER A 477 -5.09 4.04 -37.18
C SER A 477 -6.14 5.01 -37.73
N THR A 478 -7.25 5.23 -36.99
CA THR A 478 -8.22 6.30 -37.27
C THR A 478 -8.78 6.87 -35.96
N PRO A 479 -9.31 8.10 -35.96
CA PRO A 479 -9.93 8.69 -34.76
C PRO A 479 -11.08 7.84 -34.17
N GLU A 480 -11.88 7.19 -35.01
CA GLU A 480 -13.00 6.35 -34.60
C GLU A 480 -12.51 5.08 -33.92
N LYS A 481 -11.48 4.43 -34.45
CA LYS A 481 -10.88 3.24 -33.85
C LYS A 481 -10.16 3.59 -32.54
N PHE A 482 -9.48 4.73 -32.49
CA PHE A 482 -8.91 5.23 -31.25
C PHE A 482 -10.00 5.44 -30.20
N ALA A 483 -11.09 6.15 -30.55
CA ALA A 483 -12.19 6.40 -29.62
C ALA A 483 -12.79 5.11 -29.05
N GLN A 484 -12.87 4.04 -29.85
CA GLN A 484 -13.36 2.73 -29.40
C GLN A 484 -12.32 1.97 -28.55
N SER A 485 -11.06 1.95 -28.98
CA SER A 485 -10.02 1.16 -28.33
C SER A 485 -9.49 1.79 -27.03
N VAL A 486 -9.70 3.09 -26.80
CA VAL A 486 -9.29 3.78 -25.57
C VAL A 486 -10.30 3.61 -24.42
N GLU A 487 -11.57 3.30 -24.71
CA GLU A 487 -12.60 3.20 -23.67
C GLU A 487 -12.32 2.16 -22.59
N PRO A 488 -11.85 0.93 -22.89
CA PRO A 488 -11.48 -0.03 -21.85
C PRO A 488 -10.41 0.51 -20.88
N TYR A 489 -9.46 1.31 -21.36
CA TYR A 489 -8.43 1.94 -20.51
C TYR A 489 -9.01 3.08 -19.67
N ARG A 490 -9.99 3.84 -20.19
CA ARG A 490 -10.73 4.86 -19.42
C ARG A 490 -11.55 4.23 -18.31
N ASP A 491 -12.23 3.11 -18.61
CA ASP A 491 -13.01 2.37 -17.62
C ASP A 491 -12.11 1.77 -16.54
N GLU A 492 -10.97 1.18 -16.92
CA GLU A 492 -10.00 0.66 -15.98
C GLU A 492 -9.42 1.76 -15.09
N PHE A 493 -9.02 2.89 -15.69
CA PHE A 493 -8.52 4.04 -14.94
C PHE A 493 -9.57 4.55 -13.95
N ARG A 494 -10.83 4.69 -14.40
CA ARG A 494 -11.95 5.14 -13.57
C ARG A 494 -12.21 4.23 -12.37
N HIS A 495 -12.26 2.91 -12.57
CA HIS A 495 -12.72 1.96 -11.56
C HIS A 495 -11.57 1.38 -10.72
N GLN A 496 -10.40 1.17 -11.31
CA GLN A 496 -9.29 0.49 -10.61
C GLN A 496 -8.23 1.45 -10.07
N ILE A 497 -8.02 2.60 -10.72
CA ILE A 497 -7.05 3.60 -10.28
C ILE A 497 -7.75 4.69 -9.45
N ILE A 498 -8.78 5.34 -10.01
CA ILE A 498 -9.56 6.37 -9.32
C ILE A 498 -10.47 5.78 -8.23
N GLY A 499 -10.97 4.56 -8.42
CA GLY A 499 -11.90 3.93 -7.49
C GLY A 499 -13.31 4.52 -7.55
N HIS A 500 -13.83 4.75 -8.77
CA HIS A 500 -15.20 5.25 -8.98
C HIS A 500 -16.23 4.26 -8.42
N TRP A 501 -17.19 4.79 -7.69
CA TRP A 501 -18.30 4.02 -7.11
C TRP A 501 -19.50 4.01 -8.05
N ASP A 502 -19.94 2.81 -8.46
CA ASP A 502 -21.14 2.60 -9.29
C ASP A 502 -22.41 2.52 -8.43
N LEU A 503 -22.56 3.52 -7.55
CA LEU A 503 -23.76 3.67 -6.73
C LEU A 503 -24.73 4.69 -7.36
N GLU A 504 -26.01 4.54 -7.05
CA GLU A 504 -27.01 5.53 -7.46
C GLU A 504 -26.72 6.89 -6.79
N LYS A 505 -26.50 7.89 -7.62
CA LYS A 505 -26.25 9.25 -7.15
C LYS A 505 -27.55 9.91 -6.73
N LYS A 506 -27.48 10.69 -5.67
CA LYS A 506 -28.62 11.54 -5.27
C LYS A 506 -28.86 12.65 -6.30
N PRO A 507 -30.09 13.22 -6.36
CA PRO A 507 -30.31 14.48 -7.03
C PRO A 507 -29.35 15.54 -6.46
N LEU A 508 -28.74 16.35 -7.33
CA LEU A 508 -27.67 17.28 -6.92
C LEU A 508 -28.12 18.32 -5.87
N ALA A 509 -29.41 18.67 -5.82
CA ALA A 509 -30.00 19.61 -4.87
C ALA A 509 -29.08 20.84 -4.60
N PRO A 510 -28.78 21.67 -5.62
CA PRO A 510 -27.77 22.70 -5.52
C PRO A 510 -28.16 23.75 -4.50
N ARG A 511 -27.28 23.97 -3.51
CA ARG A 511 -27.40 25.02 -2.50
C ARG A 511 -26.25 25.98 -2.66
N THR A 512 -26.60 27.31 -2.71
CA THR A 512 -25.60 28.33 -2.96
C THR A 512 -25.71 29.49 -2.01
N ARG A 513 -24.61 30.25 -1.87
CA ARG A 513 -24.51 31.48 -1.07
C ARG A 513 -23.52 32.43 -1.72
N LEU A 514 -23.95 33.65 -2.02
CA LEU A 514 -23.08 34.70 -2.53
C LEU A 514 -22.03 35.05 -1.47
N VAL A 515 -20.76 34.95 -1.81
CA VAL A 515 -19.65 35.29 -0.90
C VAL A 515 -18.69 36.32 -1.47
N TYR A 516 -18.73 36.55 -2.78
CA TYR A 516 -17.96 37.60 -3.45
C TYR A 516 -18.83 38.43 -4.40
N GLU A 517 -18.80 39.72 -4.26
CA GLU A 517 -19.38 40.67 -5.22
C GLU A 517 -18.25 41.54 -5.76
N ARG A 518 -17.93 41.40 -7.04
CA ARG A 518 -16.90 42.18 -7.73
C ARG A 518 -17.51 42.94 -8.90
N GLU A 519 -16.77 43.86 -9.47
CA GLU A 519 -17.25 44.67 -10.58
C GLU A 519 -17.70 43.82 -11.76
N LYS A 520 -16.89 42.83 -12.17
CA LYS A 520 -17.12 42.03 -13.37
C LYS A 520 -17.72 40.65 -13.12
N TRP A 521 -17.68 40.13 -11.88
CA TRP A 521 -18.16 38.78 -11.54
C TRP A 521 -18.75 38.70 -10.13
N ARG A 522 -19.48 37.60 -9.87
CA ARG A 522 -19.96 37.17 -8.55
C ARG A 522 -19.43 35.81 -8.23
N GLY A 523 -19.08 35.55 -6.95
CA GLY A 523 -18.65 34.27 -6.47
C GLY A 523 -19.62 33.67 -5.46
N TYR A 524 -20.00 32.43 -5.69
CA TYR A 524 -20.94 31.70 -4.87
C TYR A 524 -20.26 30.46 -4.28
N GLU A 525 -20.37 30.26 -2.96
CA GLU A 525 -20.16 28.90 -2.40
C GLU A 525 -21.29 28.03 -2.91
N VAL A 526 -20.92 26.78 -3.30
CA VAL A 526 -21.82 25.78 -3.87
C VAL A 526 -21.64 24.47 -3.14
N VAL A 527 -22.77 23.87 -2.72
CA VAL A 527 -22.83 22.51 -2.18
C VAL A 527 -23.80 21.72 -3.02
N LEU A 528 -23.37 20.52 -3.43
CA LEU A 528 -24.18 19.55 -4.18
C LEU A 528 -24.21 18.24 -3.41
N ASP A 529 -25.33 17.53 -3.44
CA ASP A 529 -25.41 16.16 -2.91
C ASP A 529 -24.83 15.17 -3.92
N VAL A 530 -24.09 14.17 -3.45
CA VAL A 530 -23.50 13.12 -4.28
C VAL A 530 -24.03 11.75 -3.88
N PHE A 531 -23.73 11.31 -2.65
CA PHE A 531 -24.26 10.10 -2.02
C PHE A 531 -24.81 10.45 -0.64
N ASP A 532 -25.31 9.46 0.09
CA ASP A 532 -25.58 9.66 1.50
C ASP A 532 -24.27 10.03 2.21
N ASP A 533 -24.32 11.05 3.06
CA ASP A 533 -23.17 11.66 3.73
C ASP A 533 -22.14 12.37 2.82
N VAL A 534 -22.13 12.18 1.51
CA VAL A 534 -21.14 12.76 0.61
C VAL A 534 -21.70 13.95 -0.14
N ILE A 535 -21.02 15.09 0.00
CA ILE A 535 -21.30 16.32 -0.74
C ILE A 535 -20.13 16.66 -1.66
N ALA A 536 -20.39 17.45 -2.71
CA ALA A 536 -19.36 18.20 -3.43
C ALA A 536 -19.47 19.67 -2.99
N TYR A 537 -18.32 20.31 -2.78
CA TYR A 537 -18.19 21.69 -2.35
C TYR A 537 -17.19 22.44 -3.23
N GLY A 538 -17.42 23.72 -3.45
CA GLY A 538 -16.50 24.60 -4.16
C GLY A 538 -17.01 26.02 -4.25
N VAL A 539 -16.28 26.87 -4.98
CA VAL A 539 -16.65 28.25 -5.28
C VAL A 539 -16.89 28.40 -6.79
N LEU A 540 -18.08 28.89 -7.13
CA LEU A 540 -18.49 29.15 -8.52
C LEU A 540 -18.39 30.67 -8.79
N LEU A 541 -17.56 31.08 -9.75
CA LEU A 541 -17.44 32.44 -10.22
C LEU A 541 -18.27 32.59 -11.48
N VAL A 542 -19.18 33.56 -11.46
CA VAL A 542 -20.13 33.87 -12.55
C VAL A 542 -19.89 35.27 -13.06
N PRO A 543 -19.49 35.44 -14.33
CA PRO A 543 -19.33 36.75 -14.94
C PRO A 543 -20.64 37.56 -14.95
N LYS A 544 -20.56 38.85 -14.65
CA LYS A 544 -21.67 39.80 -14.83
C LYS A 544 -21.77 40.21 -16.30
N SER A 545 -22.77 39.68 -16.99
CA SER A 545 -22.99 39.97 -18.41
C SER A 545 -24.45 39.75 -18.76
N THR A 546 -24.84 40.30 -19.89
CA THR A 546 -26.17 40.14 -20.49
C THR A 546 -26.39 38.80 -21.15
N GLU A 547 -25.31 38.05 -21.47
CA GLU A 547 -25.41 36.71 -22.02
C GLU A 547 -25.80 35.68 -20.96
N PRO A 548 -26.68 34.72 -21.31
CA PRO A 548 -27.04 33.63 -20.41
C PRO A 548 -25.82 32.80 -19.99
N ILE A 549 -25.78 32.40 -18.71
CA ILE A 549 -24.69 31.55 -18.14
C ILE A 549 -24.51 30.28 -18.93
N LEU A 550 -25.59 29.64 -19.40
CA LEU A 550 -25.60 28.38 -20.13
C LEU A 550 -24.85 28.40 -21.47
N ASN A 551 -24.64 29.59 -22.04
CA ASN A 551 -23.95 29.77 -23.32
C ASN A 551 -22.46 30.05 -23.17
N ARG A 552 -21.95 30.05 -21.91
CA ARG A 552 -20.57 30.46 -21.63
C ARG A 552 -19.68 29.19 -21.46
N PRO A 553 -18.43 29.25 -21.90
CA PRO A 553 -17.48 28.23 -21.58
C PRO A 553 -17.24 28.16 -20.09
N CYS A 554 -17.18 26.92 -19.56
CA CYS A 554 -16.94 26.66 -18.15
C CYS A 554 -15.54 26.08 -17.98
N VAL A 555 -14.83 26.58 -16.98
CA VAL A 555 -13.52 26.08 -16.55
C VAL A 555 -13.66 25.52 -15.14
N VAL A 556 -13.24 24.27 -14.93
CA VAL A 556 -13.04 23.71 -13.59
C VAL A 556 -11.59 23.90 -13.24
N PHE A 557 -11.32 24.70 -12.20
CA PHE A 557 -9.97 25.01 -11.76
C PHE A 557 -9.70 24.41 -10.39
N GLN A 558 -8.96 23.28 -10.35
CA GLN A 558 -8.61 22.58 -9.13
C GLN A 558 -7.32 23.13 -8.53
N HIS A 559 -7.36 23.54 -7.25
CA HIS A 559 -6.16 23.84 -6.47
C HIS A 559 -5.36 22.57 -6.14
N GLY A 560 -4.09 22.72 -5.74
CA GLY A 560 -3.21 21.62 -5.32
C GLY A 560 -3.57 21.05 -3.94
N LEU A 561 -2.68 20.21 -3.43
CA LEU A 561 -2.78 19.63 -2.09
C LEU A 561 -2.81 20.75 -1.04
N GLU A 562 -3.52 20.50 0.08
CA GLU A 562 -3.68 21.44 1.21
C GLU A 562 -4.35 22.78 0.89
N GLY A 563 -4.71 23.03 -0.37
CA GLY A 563 -5.34 24.27 -0.82
C GLY A 563 -6.82 24.35 -0.51
N ARG A 564 -7.35 25.55 -0.77
CA ARG A 564 -8.78 25.88 -0.70
C ARG A 564 -9.24 26.47 -2.04
N PRO A 565 -10.51 26.36 -2.41
CA PRO A 565 -11.04 27.04 -3.60
C PRO A 565 -10.72 28.55 -3.64
N THR A 566 -10.70 29.19 -2.46
CA THR A 566 -10.37 30.59 -2.29
C THR A 566 -8.97 30.97 -2.71
N ASP A 567 -8.00 30.05 -2.60
CA ASP A 567 -6.59 30.30 -2.95
C ASP A 567 -6.42 30.61 -4.43
N THR A 568 -7.31 30.09 -5.27
CA THR A 568 -7.32 30.32 -6.72
C THR A 568 -7.92 31.69 -7.12
N ILE A 569 -8.47 32.41 -6.13
CA ILE A 569 -9.18 33.70 -6.31
C ILE A 569 -8.36 34.86 -5.75
N VAL A 570 -7.40 34.58 -4.87
CA VAL A 570 -6.59 35.57 -4.16
C VAL A 570 -5.49 36.12 -5.05
N LYS A 571 -5.43 37.43 -5.24
CA LYS A 571 -4.46 38.06 -6.12
C LYS A 571 -2.99 37.77 -5.76
N ASP A 572 -2.69 37.78 -4.46
CA ASP A 572 -1.31 37.66 -3.97
C ASP A 572 -0.92 36.22 -3.64
N HIS A 573 -1.73 35.22 -4.01
CA HIS A 573 -1.38 33.82 -3.78
C HIS A 573 -0.17 33.42 -4.64
N PRO A 574 0.93 32.94 -4.05
CA PRO A 574 2.20 32.75 -4.78
C PRO A 574 2.13 31.66 -5.87
N ALA A 575 1.23 30.69 -5.75
CA ALA A 575 1.08 29.62 -6.73
C ALA A 575 -0.01 29.88 -7.77
N TYR A 576 -1.13 30.51 -7.40
CA TYR A 576 -2.33 30.57 -8.25
C TYR A 576 -2.63 31.97 -8.80
N HIS A 577 -2.11 33.06 -8.21
CA HIS A 577 -2.22 34.43 -8.70
C HIS A 577 -3.64 34.85 -9.12
N ASP A 578 -4.69 34.52 -8.38
CA ASP A 578 -6.09 34.82 -8.71
C ASP A 578 -6.59 34.37 -10.10
N VAL A 579 -6.02 33.30 -10.64
CA VAL A 579 -6.31 32.84 -12.02
C VAL A 579 -7.79 32.55 -12.24
N SER A 580 -8.51 32.06 -11.24
CA SER A 580 -9.98 31.87 -11.31
C SER A 580 -10.73 33.19 -11.47
N ALA A 581 -10.30 34.24 -10.79
CA ALA A 581 -10.90 35.58 -10.94
C ALA A 581 -10.57 36.16 -12.31
N GLN A 582 -9.32 36.05 -12.79
CA GLN A 582 -8.92 36.50 -14.12
C GLN A 582 -9.71 35.83 -15.25
N LEU A 583 -9.95 34.53 -15.16
CA LEU A 583 -10.80 33.80 -16.10
C LEU A 583 -12.24 34.29 -16.06
N ALA A 584 -12.80 34.51 -14.87
CA ALA A 584 -14.14 35.06 -14.73
C ALA A 584 -14.26 36.51 -15.31
N GLU A 585 -13.22 37.33 -15.16
CA GLU A 585 -13.16 38.65 -15.80
C GLU A 585 -13.10 38.58 -17.33
N GLN A 586 -12.55 37.50 -17.90
CA GLN A 586 -12.55 37.26 -19.33
C GLN A 586 -13.84 36.62 -19.86
N GLY A 587 -14.81 36.38 -18.99
CA GLY A 587 -16.15 35.89 -19.36
C GLY A 587 -16.37 34.39 -19.21
N TYR A 588 -15.41 33.64 -18.68
CA TYR A 588 -15.59 32.23 -18.35
C TYR A 588 -16.41 32.06 -17.07
N VAL A 589 -17.26 31.04 -17.02
CA VAL A 589 -17.79 30.54 -15.74
C VAL A 589 -16.70 29.64 -15.15
N VAL A 590 -16.32 29.90 -13.90
CA VAL A 590 -15.23 29.13 -13.26
C VAL A 590 -15.76 28.42 -12.01
N PHE A 591 -15.55 27.09 -11.94
CA PHE A 591 -15.82 26.35 -10.73
C PHE A 591 -14.49 25.90 -10.11
N ALA A 592 -14.21 26.34 -8.90
CA ALA A 592 -13.07 25.92 -8.09
C ALA A 592 -13.57 24.91 -7.04
N PRO A 593 -13.45 23.59 -7.28
CA PRO A 593 -13.87 22.57 -6.33
C PRO A 593 -12.89 22.45 -5.17
N GLN A 594 -13.37 21.94 -4.02
CA GLN A 594 -12.56 21.51 -2.90
C GLN A 594 -12.15 20.04 -3.10
N ASN A 595 -10.88 19.73 -2.94
CA ASN A 595 -10.41 18.36 -2.84
C ASN A 595 -10.50 17.84 -1.40
N LEU A 596 -10.25 16.53 -1.20
CA LEU A 596 -10.35 15.88 0.11
C LEU A 596 -9.11 16.09 1.01
N TYR A 597 -8.05 16.70 0.49
CA TYR A 597 -6.79 16.84 1.19
C TYR A 597 -6.71 18.17 1.94
N LEU A 598 -6.85 18.11 3.27
CA LEU A 598 -6.85 19.29 4.16
C LEU A 598 -5.73 19.17 5.19
N PHE A 599 -4.81 20.14 5.19
CA PHE A 599 -3.71 20.17 6.16
C PHE A 599 -4.17 20.33 7.62
N THR A 600 -5.25 21.06 7.86
CA THR A 600 -5.76 21.34 9.21
C THR A 600 -6.22 20.09 9.95
N ASP A 601 -6.56 19.02 9.26
CA ASP A 601 -7.05 17.78 9.84
C ASP A 601 -5.91 16.76 10.09
N ARG A 602 -4.64 17.18 10.09
CA ARG A 602 -3.47 16.35 10.31
C ARG A 602 -3.46 15.11 9.42
N PHE A 603 -3.72 15.31 8.12
CA PHE A 603 -3.74 14.23 7.13
C PHE A 603 -4.75 13.12 7.44
N ARG A 604 -5.93 13.44 7.95
CA ARG A 604 -7.05 12.51 8.02
C ARG A 604 -7.63 12.23 6.63
N THR A 605 -6.78 11.90 5.69
CA THR A 605 -7.21 11.35 4.42
C THR A 605 -7.22 9.84 4.56
N LEU A 606 -8.33 9.25 4.18
CA LEU A 606 -8.42 7.80 4.04
C LEU A 606 -7.45 7.39 2.92
N PRO A 607 -6.54 6.44 3.13
CA PRO A 607 -5.49 6.09 2.17
C PRO A 607 -5.97 5.73 0.76
N GLU A 608 -7.25 5.42 0.60
CA GLU A 608 -7.81 4.92 -0.66
C GLU A 608 -8.37 6.01 -1.60
N TYR A 609 -8.32 7.33 -1.25
CA TYR A 609 -9.09 8.35 -1.97
C TYR A 609 -8.35 9.62 -2.37
N CYS A 610 -7.04 9.60 -2.43
CA CYS A 610 -6.30 10.74 -2.96
C CYS A 610 -6.15 10.65 -4.47
N LEU A 611 -7.13 11.20 -5.18
CA LEU A 611 -7.00 11.47 -6.59
C LEU A 611 -7.12 12.95 -6.87
N SER A 612 -5.95 13.57 -6.91
CA SER A 612 -5.77 14.87 -7.49
C SER A 612 -5.07 14.71 -8.84
N ILE A 613 -5.77 14.98 -9.94
CA ILE A 613 -5.11 15.25 -11.22
C ILE A 613 -4.49 16.62 -11.08
N CYS A 614 -3.26 16.68 -10.63
CA CYS A 614 -2.51 17.92 -10.51
C CYS A 614 -1.92 18.30 -11.88
N SER A 615 -2.50 19.27 -12.58
CA SER A 615 -1.97 19.76 -13.85
C SER A 615 -0.60 20.43 -13.74
N ALA A 616 -0.23 20.92 -12.57
CA ALA A 616 1.04 21.61 -12.34
C ALA A 616 2.22 20.65 -12.05
N ASP A 617 1.96 19.38 -11.75
CA ASP A 617 2.97 18.38 -11.42
C ASP A 617 3.21 17.36 -12.56
N PHE A 618 3.00 17.76 -13.81
CA PHE A 618 3.23 16.90 -14.97
C PHE A 618 4.70 16.50 -15.06
N ASN A 619 4.99 15.20 -14.89
CA ASN A 619 6.34 14.65 -14.92
C ASN A 619 6.31 13.11 -15.10
N ASP A 620 7.44 12.42 -14.93
CA ASP A 620 7.48 10.97 -14.77
C ASP A 620 7.00 10.59 -13.36
N TRP A 621 5.67 10.50 -13.21
CA TRP A 621 4.99 10.29 -11.93
C TRP A 621 5.36 8.97 -11.27
N VAL A 622 5.47 7.90 -12.06
CA VAL A 622 5.87 6.57 -11.58
C VAL A 622 7.28 6.58 -11.01
N TRP A 623 8.22 7.22 -11.71
CA TRP A 623 9.59 7.39 -11.21
C TRP A 623 9.62 8.22 -9.91
N LYS A 624 8.83 9.30 -9.85
CA LYS A 624 8.74 10.17 -8.69
C LYS A 624 8.18 9.44 -7.46
N ASN A 625 7.21 8.54 -7.65
CA ASN A 625 6.56 7.82 -6.55
C ASN A 625 7.23 6.50 -6.16
N ALA A 626 8.11 5.95 -6.97
CA ALA A 626 8.71 4.63 -6.69
C ALA A 626 10.24 4.62 -6.59
N SER A 627 10.94 5.70 -7.00
CA SER A 627 12.40 5.72 -6.95
C SER A 627 12.92 5.97 -5.54
N THR A 628 13.82 5.12 -5.06
CA THR A 628 14.54 5.28 -3.81
C THR A 628 15.91 5.97 -3.98
N SER A 629 16.22 6.49 -5.17
CA SER A 629 17.45 7.22 -5.47
C SER A 629 17.20 8.65 -5.99
N ALA A 630 15.98 8.97 -6.42
CA ALA A 630 15.65 10.25 -6.97
C ALA A 630 15.54 11.33 -5.89
N PRO A 631 16.18 12.51 -6.05
CA PRO A 631 16.13 13.59 -5.06
C PRO A 631 14.72 14.20 -4.88
N TYR A 632 13.86 14.05 -5.90
CA TYR A 632 12.49 14.55 -5.92
C TYR A 632 11.45 13.49 -5.52
N SER A 633 11.89 12.31 -5.09
CA SER A 633 10.98 11.20 -4.83
C SER A 633 10.08 11.44 -3.63
N TYR A 634 8.81 11.09 -3.79
CA TYR A 634 7.85 11.05 -2.70
C TYR A 634 8.07 9.89 -1.72
N VAL A 635 8.89 8.90 -2.07
CA VAL A 635 9.30 7.85 -1.11
C VAL A 635 9.93 8.44 0.16
N TRP A 636 10.54 9.63 0.06
CA TRP A 636 11.20 10.31 1.18
C TRP A 636 10.36 11.38 1.88
N THR A 637 9.16 11.68 1.37
CA THR A 637 8.38 12.83 1.84
C THR A 637 7.31 12.43 2.86
N MET A 638 6.61 13.44 3.38
CA MET A 638 5.56 13.24 4.37
C MET A 638 4.22 12.86 3.73
N GLU A 639 4.10 13.00 2.41
CA GLU A 639 2.89 12.68 1.63
C GLU A 639 2.80 11.15 1.43
N TYR A 640 2.26 10.44 2.41
CA TYR A 640 2.12 8.98 2.36
C TYR A 640 0.84 8.52 1.64
N GLU A 641 -0.09 9.41 1.36
CA GLU A 641 -1.40 9.16 0.76
C GLU A 641 -1.44 9.31 -0.76
N ILE A 642 -0.34 9.71 -1.39
CA ILE A 642 -0.30 10.00 -2.84
C ILE A 642 0.03 8.78 -3.71
N PHE A 643 0.20 7.61 -3.11
CA PHE A 643 0.59 6.39 -3.83
C PHE A 643 -0.65 5.67 -4.34
N GLU A 644 -0.72 5.42 -5.65
CA GLU A 644 -1.80 4.70 -6.29
C GLU A 644 -1.36 3.26 -6.64
N PHE A 645 -2.20 2.29 -6.25
CA PHE A 645 -1.89 0.88 -6.46
C PHE A 645 -1.82 0.53 -7.95
N ASP A 646 -0.73 -0.14 -8.33
CA ASP A 646 -0.52 -0.67 -9.68
C ASP A 646 -0.47 0.37 -10.80
N LEU A 647 -0.39 1.66 -10.45
CA LEU A 647 -0.32 2.73 -11.43
C LEU A 647 0.86 2.52 -12.39
N GLY A 648 2.03 2.18 -11.85
CA GLY A 648 3.26 2.06 -12.61
C GLY A 648 3.21 1.08 -13.78
N ARG A 649 2.47 -0.03 -13.65
CA ARG A 649 2.31 -1.03 -14.71
C ARG A 649 1.30 -0.63 -15.78
N LYS A 650 0.40 0.29 -15.47
CA LYS A 650 -0.77 0.61 -16.29
C LYS A 650 -0.69 2.01 -16.89
N PHE A 651 -0.33 3.01 -16.07
CA PHE A 651 -0.36 4.41 -16.46
C PHE A 651 0.86 5.17 -15.93
N ASN A 652 1.27 6.17 -16.68
CA ASN A 652 2.07 7.29 -16.24
C ASN A 652 1.40 8.57 -16.78
N TYR A 653 1.92 9.74 -16.59
CA TYR A 653 1.27 10.96 -17.08
C TYR A 653 1.04 10.98 -18.58
N ALA A 654 1.94 10.42 -19.38
CA ALA A 654 1.73 10.33 -20.83
C ALA A 654 0.54 9.45 -21.20
N GLU A 655 0.33 8.33 -20.52
CA GLU A 655 -0.82 7.46 -20.74
C GLU A 655 -2.10 8.10 -20.23
N MET A 656 -2.07 8.80 -19.07
CA MET A 656 -3.23 9.57 -18.60
C MET A 656 -3.62 10.68 -19.58
N ALA A 657 -2.64 11.41 -20.15
CA ALA A 657 -2.90 12.39 -21.20
C ALA A 657 -3.48 11.75 -22.48
N THR A 658 -3.11 10.48 -22.76
CA THR A 658 -3.70 9.71 -23.87
C THR A 658 -5.20 9.44 -23.63
N LEU A 659 -5.63 9.24 -22.36
CA LEU A 659 -7.07 9.11 -22.03
C LEU A 659 -7.85 10.41 -22.31
N ILE A 660 -7.18 11.56 -22.28
CA ILE A 660 -7.79 12.87 -22.60
C ILE A 660 -8.02 13.00 -24.11
N ALA A 661 -7.11 12.49 -24.94
CA ALA A 661 -7.20 12.60 -26.39
C ALA A 661 -8.55 12.08 -26.93
N PRO A 662 -9.10 12.67 -28.03
CA PRO A 662 -8.55 13.74 -28.86
C PRO A 662 -8.83 15.18 -28.35
N ARG A 663 -9.35 15.35 -27.11
CA ARG A 663 -9.57 16.66 -26.52
C ARG A 663 -8.23 17.39 -26.33
N PRO A 664 -8.22 18.73 -26.41
CA PRO A 664 -6.99 19.51 -26.21
C PRO A 664 -6.36 19.28 -24.83
N PHE A 665 -5.02 19.24 -24.81
CA PHE A 665 -4.22 19.04 -23.60
C PHE A 665 -2.99 19.93 -23.61
N MET A 666 -2.73 20.65 -22.51
CA MET A 666 -1.59 21.55 -22.36
C MET A 666 -0.90 21.36 -21.01
N VAL A 667 0.40 21.61 -20.97
CA VAL A 667 1.25 21.68 -19.79
C VAL A 667 1.89 23.04 -19.68
N GLU A 668 1.93 23.62 -18.48
CA GLU A 668 2.82 24.74 -18.12
C GLU A 668 3.94 24.22 -17.23
N ARG A 669 5.18 24.67 -17.46
CA ARG A 669 6.33 24.22 -16.70
C ARG A 669 7.32 25.34 -16.42
N GLY A 670 7.55 25.66 -15.16
CA GLY A 670 8.61 26.56 -14.71
C GLY A 670 9.95 25.83 -14.59
N HIS A 671 11.04 26.42 -15.16
CA HIS A 671 12.36 25.78 -15.12
C HIS A 671 12.96 25.64 -13.71
N PHE A 672 12.52 26.47 -12.74
CA PHE A 672 12.98 26.42 -11.36
C PHE A 672 12.00 25.71 -10.43
N ASP A 673 11.10 24.93 -11.02
CA ASP A 673 10.14 24.13 -10.25
C ASP A 673 10.84 22.97 -9.54
N GLY A 674 10.78 22.96 -8.21
CA GLY A 674 11.48 21.99 -7.36
C GLY A 674 10.82 20.60 -7.27
N VAL A 675 9.71 20.35 -7.99
CA VAL A 675 8.98 19.06 -7.85
C VAL A 675 9.44 17.97 -8.82
N ALA A 676 10.08 18.32 -9.94
CA ALA A 676 10.68 17.36 -10.87
C ALA A 676 11.78 18.03 -11.73
N PRO A 677 12.74 17.27 -12.29
CA PRO A 677 13.67 17.80 -13.27
C PRO A 677 12.99 17.93 -14.64
N ASP A 678 13.38 18.98 -15.40
CA ASP A 678 12.82 19.26 -16.73
C ASP A 678 12.95 18.09 -17.72
N GLU A 679 14.02 17.29 -17.60
CA GLU A 679 14.26 16.13 -18.45
C GLU A 679 13.14 15.07 -18.30
N ARG A 680 12.63 14.88 -17.10
CA ARG A 680 11.52 13.94 -16.83
C ARG A 680 10.20 14.47 -17.37
N VAL A 681 9.95 15.76 -17.21
CA VAL A 681 8.79 16.44 -17.81
C VAL A 681 8.84 16.37 -19.33
N GLY A 682 10.01 16.70 -19.91
CA GLY A 682 10.22 16.66 -21.36
C GLY A 682 10.05 15.27 -21.96
N LEU A 683 10.53 14.22 -21.26
CA LEU A 683 10.38 12.83 -21.69
C LEU A 683 8.89 12.41 -21.75
N GLU A 684 8.13 12.68 -20.69
CA GLU A 684 6.70 12.34 -20.65
C GLU A 684 5.92 13.17 -21.68
N PHE A 685 6.20 14.46 -21.82
CA PHE A 685 5.53 15.29 -22.82
C PHE A 685 5.87 14.87 -24.26
N ALA A 686 7.08 14.40 -24.54
CA ALA A 686 7.43 13.88 -25.86
C ALA A 686 6.55 12.66 -26.26
N LYS A 687 6.19 11.81 -25.30
CA LYS A 687 5.25 10.68 -25.53
C LYS A 687 3.84 11.21 -25.86
N VAL A 688 3.35 12.22 -25.12
CA VAL A 688 2.06 12.90 -25.38
C VAL A 688 2.06 13.50 -26.78
N ARG A 689 3.08 14.28 -27.10
CA ARG A 689 3.22 14.90 -28.45
C ARG A 689 3.24 13.86 -29.56
N ARG A 690 3.94 12.74 -29.36
CA ARG A 690 3.93 11.63 -30.32
C ARG A 690 2.51 11.07 -30.53
N MET A 691 1.74 10.93 -29.45
CA MET A 691 0.35 10.45 -29.54
C MET A 691 -0.51 11.42 -30.36
N TYR A 692 -0.55 12.70 -29.98
CA TYR A 692 -1.39 13.70 -30.65
C TYR A 692 -0.94 13.97 -32.10
N SER A 693 0.37 14.14 -32.33
CA SER A 693 0.88 14.55 -33.64
C SER A 693 1.08 13.37 -34.60
N ALA A 694 1.88 12.38 -34.19
CA ALA A 694 2.30 11.33 -35.12
C ALA A 694 1.27 10.20 -35.26
N ARG A 695 0.51 9.90 -34.19
CA ARG A 695 -0.47 8.81 -34.20
C ARG A 695 -1.88 9.27 -34.55
N LEU A 696 -2.33 10.40 -34.01
CA LEU A 696 -3.69 10.89 -34.22
C LEU A 696 -3.80 12.01 -35.26
N GLY A 697 -2.67 12.62 -35.68
CA GLY A 697 -2.67 13.67 -36.71
C GLY A 697 -3.30 15.01 -36.27
N ILE A 698 -3.32 15.32 -34.96
CA ILE A 698 -3.93 16.52 -34.36
C ILE A 698 -2.92 17.31 -33.53
N PRO A 699 -1.78 17.74 -34.11
CA PRO A 699 -0.69 18.39 -33.37
C PRO A 699 -1.08 19.70 -32.71
N GLU A 700 -2.08 20.40 -33.22
CA GLU A 700 -2.60 21.67 -32.72
C GLU A 700 -3.35 21.54 -31.39
N ARG A 701 -3.70 20.31 -30.98
CA ARG A 701 -4.43 20.04 -29.74
C ARG A 701 -3.56 19.75 -28.54
N THR A 702 -2.23 19.85 -28.70
CA THR A 702 -1.33 19.71 -27.54
C THR A 702 -0.16 20.69 -27.59
N SER A 703 0.17 21.25 -26.44
CA SER A 703 1.30 22.16 -26.28
C SER A 703 1.91 22.08 -24.89
N ILE A 704 3.17 22.52 -24.76
CA ILE A 704 3.81 22.78 -23.49
C ILE A 704 4.39 24.19 -23.49
N GLU A 705 4.15 24.92 -22.44
CA GLU A 705 4.80 26.21 -22.18
C GLU A 705 5.93 26.01 -21.18
N TRP A 706 7.16 26.41 -21.55
CA TRP A 706 8.30 26.49 -20.66
C TRP A 706 8.54 27.96 -20.30
N PHE A 707 8.64 28.26 -19.00
CA PHE A 707 8.90 29.62 -18.55
C PHE A 707 9.97 29.69 -17.45
N ASN A 708 10.59 30.84 -17.30
CA ASN A 708 11.55 31.11 -16.23
C ASN A 708 10.82 31.46 -14.95
N GLY A 709 10.47 30.45 -14.16
CA GLY A 709 9.75 30.62 -12.91
C GLY A 709 9.79 29.38 -12.03
N PRO A 710 9.32 29.51 -10.79
CA PRO A 710 9.20 28.41 -9.84
C PRO A 710 7.94 27.57 -10.09
N HIS A 711 7.54 26.75 -9.12
CA HIS A 711 6.26 26.02 -9.10
C HIS A 711 5.08 26.98 -8.93
N THR A 712 4.58 27.51 -10.03
CA THR A 712 3.50 28.50 -10.07
C THR A 712 2.79 28.47 -11.42
N ILE A 713 1.57 28.98 -11.47
CA ILE A 713 0.88 29.22 -12.74
C ILE A 713 1.48 30.46 -13.41
N HIS A 714 1.86 30.34 -14.69
CA HIS A 714 2.29 31.45 -15.51
C HIS A 714 1.10 32.13 -16.22
N GLY A 715 0.17 31.34 -16.73
CA GLY A 715 -1.10 31.77 -17.30
C GLY A 715 -1.04 32.28 -18.73
N ILE A 716 0.13 32.66 -19.26
CA ILE A 716 0.20 33.31 -20.60
C ILE A 716 -0.23 32.30 -21.68
N GLY A 717 0.44 31.17 -21.78
CA GLY A 717 0.08 30.12 -22.73
C GLY A 717 -1.26 29.47 -22.42
N THR A 718 -1.56 29.29 -21.14
CA THR A 718 -2.83 28.71 -20.68
C THR A 718 -4.03 29.54 -21.13
N PHE A 719 -4.02 30.85 -20.94
CA PHE A 719 -5.14 31.69 -21.38
C PHE A 719 -5.30 31.71 -22.90
N GLU A 720 -4.20 31.72 -23.65
CA GLU A 720 -4.23 31.63 -25.10
C GLU A 720 -4.77 30.30 -25.59
N PHE A 721 -4.35 29.20 -24.97
CA PHE A 721 -4.82 27.86 -25.27
C PHE A 721 -6.32 27.70 -24.98
N LEU A 722 -6.80 28.16 -23.81
CA LEU A 722 -8.22 28.15 -23.47
C LEU A 722 -9.04 28.99 -24.45
N LYS A 723 -8.55 30.19 -24.84
CA LYS A 723 -9.20 31.04 -25.82
C LYS A 723 -9.33 30.34 -27.17
N THR A 724 -8.29 29.65 -27.60
CA THR A 724 -8.25 28.96 -28.88
C THR A 724 -9.22 27.77 -28.95
N HIS A 725 -9.37 27.04 -27.85
CA HIS A 725 -10.11 25.77 -27.85
C HIS A 725 -11.51 25.85 -27.23
N LEU A 726 -11.81 26.84 -26.40
CA LEU A 726 -13.10 26.96 -25.71
C LEU A 726 -13.97 28.10 -26.18
N LEU A 727 -13.37 29.20 -26.69
CA LEU A 727 -14.15 30.31 -27.23
C LEU A 727 -14.47 30.03 -28.70
N PRO A 728 -15.69 30.32 -29.18
CA PRO A 728 -15.97 30.26 -30.60
C PRO A 728 -15.03 31.21 -31.35
N ALA A 729 -14.50 30.75 -32.50
CA ALA A 729 -13.76 31.64 -33.37
C ALA A 729 -14.60 32.90 -33.64
N SER A 730 -14.04 34.09 -33.36
CA SER A 730 -14.71 35.32 -33.73
C SER A 730 -15.03 35.28 -35.23
N PRO A 731 -16.27 35.60 -35.64
CA PRO A 731 -16.69 35.53 -37.01
C PRO A 731 -15.83 36.35 -37.96
#